data_52d77c129113de4750ad0ecf49ccd86d
#
_entry.id   52d77c129113de4750ad0ecf49ccd86d
#
_cell.length_a   1.000
_cell.length_b   1.000
_cell.length_c   1.000
_cell.angle_alpha   90.00
_cell.angle_beta   90.00
_cell.angle_gamma   90.00
#
_symmetry.space_group_name_H-M   'P 1'
#
loop_
_entity.id
_entity.type
_entity.pdbx_description
1 polymer ?
#
loop_
_entity_poly.entity_id
_entity_poly.type
_entity_poly.pdbx_seq_one_letter_code
_entity_poly.pdbx_strand_id
1 'polypeptide(L)'
;MKAQEIGVKPKVNVVLEGDNQMLDEVMIVAYGTAKKSAFTGSAATIKSEKITSRQTSNVTNALSGQVAGVQTTSNSGQPGKDAEVRIRGIGSISASNKPLYVVDGVPYDGEISAISTSDIESMTVLKDAASNALYGARGANGVILITTKKGKSGEARVSLDAKWGVNKRGVPNYETINDPAKFYELNYSSIYNADLKGYAASGDLAGANAYANQALLSGTYLGYQVYSVPTGELLIGIDGKLNPKATLGYSDGTYYYIPDNWSDEIFENNVRQEYNLSVSGASDKMNYYMSAGYLDDQGIVPNSGFQRYSARLKADYQVKPWLKLGANVSFTHYDSREQDTEGGTSNANIFYASNIMGAIYPMYIRDAQGNIMTDNRGFQRYDYGKKGQDTNGSRNTIPNANPLASYMLDKMKYSGDVVSGKWFADVDIWGGIKAKVNIGVDANNVRNTDMVNPFYGQYSETTGVGGLISVSTQRTFSVNQQYLLTYNKTFDDVHNLDVLAGHENYNYKYQYLYGQREKLYNPNVPELDNGISNQYNSSYSKDYATEGWLFRVQYDYDGKYFGSASYRRDASSCFHPDNRWGNFWSVGAGWLLNKEAFLENQSWINMLKFKISYGLQGNDNLMYQGGLYRNYYPYQDQFTLANSNGDFS
;
A
#
# COMPACT_ATOMS: atom_id res chain seq x y z
N MET A 1 -2.61 44.19 6.72
CA MET A 1 -2.81 45.30 7.67
C MET A 1 -3.66 46.33 6.99
N LYS A 2 -4.69 46.84 7.68
CA LYS A 2 -5.52 47.91 7.14
C LYS A 2 -4.69 49.19 7.00
N ALA A 3 -4.82 49.88 5.89
CA ALA A 3 -4.19 51.18 5.68
C ALA A 3 -4.77 52.20 6.68
N GLN A 4 -3.92 52.97 7.35
CA GLN A 4 -4.31 54.04 8.27
C GLN A 4 -3.72 55.34 7.79
N GLU A 5 -4.57 56.36 7.61
CA GLU A 5 -4.14 57.72 7.37
C GLU A 5 -3.96 58.43 8.71
N ILE A 6 -2.75 58.90 8.98
CA ILE A 6 -2.40 59.60 10.22
C ILE A 6 -1.82 60.95 9.87
N GLY A 7 -2.39 62.02 10.44
CA GLY A 7 -1.87 63.38 10.28
C GLY A 7 -0.45 63.50 10.82
N VAL A 8 0.39 64.24 10.13
CA VAL A 8 1.81 64.47 10.49
C VAL A 8 1.91 65.20 11.86
N LYS A 9 2.53 64.48 12.83
CA LYS A 9 2.82 65.01 14.18
C LYS A 9 4.29 64.67 14.53
N PRO A 10 4.91 65.46 15.43
CA PRO A 10 6.32 65.25 15.81
C PRO A 10 6.62 63.87 16.38
N LYS A 11 5.62 63.17 16.92
CA LYS A 11 5.69 61.78 17.40
C LYS A 11 4.38 61.08 17.06
N VAL A 12 4.43 60.04 16.23
CA VAL A 12 3.26 59.27 15.80
C VAL A 12 3.37 57.86 16.38
N ASN A 13 2.45 57.48 17.27
CA ASN A 13 2.28 56.12 17.70
C ASN A 13 1.24 55.45 16.80
N VAL A 14 1.67 54.45 16.02
CA VAL A 14 0.79 53.69 15.12
C VAL A 14 0.51 52.36 15.78
N VAL A 15 -0.74 52.11 16.10
CA VAL A 15 -1.22 50.76 16.46
C VAL A 15 -1.70 50.11 15.16
N LEU A 16 -0.95 49.14 14.68
CA LEU A 16 -1.32 48.36 13.50
C LEU A 16 -2.42 47.39 13.87
N GLU A 17 -3.61 47.59 13.33
CA GLU A 17 -4.66 46.58 13.39
C GLU A 17 -4.36 45.47 12.38
N GLY A 18 -4.45 44.23 12.85
CA GLY A 18 -4.36 43.07 11.97
C GLY A 18 -5.48 43.11 10.94
N ASP A 19 -5.12 43.06 9.67
CA ASP A 19 -6.09 42.82 8.61
C ASP A 19 -6.44 41.35 8.63
N ASN A 20 -7.56 41.00 9.22
CA ASN A 20 -8.11 39.65 9.26
C ASN A 20 -8.82 39.26 7.96
N GLN A 21 -8.42 39.83 6.81
CA GLN A 21 -8.84 39.25 5.54
C GLN A 21 -8.22 37.86 5.42
N MET A 22 -8.98 36.82 5.78
CA MET A 22 -8.62 35.46 5.45
C MET A 22 -8.58 35.36 3.93
N LEU A 23 -7.37 35.18 3.38
CA LEU A 23 -7.21 34.81 1.98
C LEU A 23 -8.04 33.52 1.77
N ASP A 24 -9.02 33.59 0.86
CA ASP A 24 -9.81 32.41 0.51
C ASP A 24 -8.87 31.27 0.09
N GLU A 25 -8.87 30.19 0.86
CA GLU A 25 -8.07 29.00 0.55
C GLU A 25 -8.59 28.39 -0.75
N VAL A 26 -7.73 28.34 -1.77
CA VAL A 26 -8.04 27.72 -3.05
C VAL A 26 -7.73 26.24 -2.98
N MET A 27 -8.68 25.40 -3.33
CA MET A 27 -8.56 23.96 -3.40
C MET A 27 -8.53 23.50 -4.85
N ILE A 28 -7.77 22.44 -5.12
CA ILE A 28 -7.85 21.73 -6.39
C ILE A 28 -9.06 20.79 -6.32
N VAL A 29 -9.89 20.88 -7.35
CA VAL A 29 -11.11 20.07 -7.51
C VAL A 29 -11.09 19.44 -8.91
N ALA A 30 -12.13 18.66 -9.23
CA ALA A 30 -12.26 18.03 -10.55
C ALA A 30 -12.11 19.06 -11.69
N TYR A 31 -11.13 18.85 -12.55
CA TYR A 31 -10.84 19.65 -13.76
C TYR A 31 -10.60 21.15 -13.52
N GLY A 32 -10.24 21.57 -12.30
CA GLY A 32 -9.99 22.98 -12.03
C GLY A 32 -9.67 23.28 -10.57
N THR A 33 -9.88 24.51 -10.18
CA THR A 33 -9.72 25.02 -8.81
C THR A 33 -11.00 25.68 -8.35
N ALA A 34 -11.28 25.63 -7.05
CA ALA A 34 -12.39 26.32 -6.44
C ALA A 34 -11.94 27.00 -5.13
N LYS A 35 -12.55 28.15 -4.82
CA LYS A 35 -12.42 28.73 -3.49
C LYS A 35 -13.12 27.80 -2.48
N LYS A 36 -12.50 27.57 -1.33
CA LYS A 36 -13.07 26.73 -0.26
C LYS A 36 -14.43 27.26 0.22
N SER A 37 -14.57 28.59 0.25
CA SER A 37 -15.81 29.28 0.56
C SER A 37 -16.92 29.01 -0.47
N ALA A 38 -16.60 28.91 -1.76
CA ALA A 38 -17.56 28.68 -2.84
C ALA A 38 -17.90 27.20 -3.07
N PHE A 39 -17.05 26.29 -2.67
CA PHE A 39 -17.20 24.86 -2.98
C PHE A 39 -18.38 24.22 -2.23
N THR A 40 -19.39 23.72 -2.95
CA THR A 40 -20.61 23.13 -2.40
C THR A 40 -20.47 21.67 -1.96
N GLY A 41 -19.45 20.97 -2.48
CA GLY A 41 -19.15 19.58 -2.13
C GLY A 41 -18.33 19.42 -0.84
N SER A 42 -17.97 18.17 -0.52
CA SER A 42 -17.13 17.82 0.63
C SER A 42 -15.74 17.41 0.19
N ALA A 43 -14.77 18.23 0.52
CA ALA A 43 -13.36 17.96 0.24
C ALA A 43 -12.50 18.29 1.47
N ALA A 44 -11.35 17.62 1.56
CA ALA A 44 -10.33 17.93 2.57
C ALA A 44 -8.95 17.91 1.90
N THR A 45 -8.14 18.92 2.17
CA THR A 45 -6.79 19.06 1.61
C THR A 45 -5.74 18.87 2.69
N ILE A 46 -4.73 18.06 2.39
CA ILE A 46 -3.52 17.86 3.18
C ILE A 46 -2.37 18.52 2.44
N LYS A 47 -1.65 19.42 3.09
CA LYS A 47 -0.50 20.12 2.50
C LYS A 47 0.78 19.33 2.66
N SER A 48 1.80 19.69 1.86
CA SER A 48 3.12 19.04 1.81
C SER A 48 3.75 18.83 3.19
N GLU A 49 3.66 19.83 4.08
CA GLU A 49 4.27 19.77 5.40
C GLU A 49 3.74 18.60 6.26
N LYS A 50 2.41 18.33 6.15
CA LYS A 50 1.79 17.19 6.86
C LYS A 50 2.10 15.85 6.19
N ILE A 51 2.26 15.83 4.88
CA ILE A 51 2.60 14.62 4.12
C ILE A 51 4.04 14.21 4.45
N THR A 52 4.98 15.14 4.42
CA THR A 52 6.41 14.90 4.63
C THR A 52 6.80 14.76 6.10
N SER A 53 5.94 15.17 7.05
CA SER A 53 6.19 14.99 8.49
C SER A 53 6.20 13.52 8.93
N ARG A 54 5.52 12.65 8.18
CA ARG A 54 5.60 11.20 8.35
C ARG A 54 6.67 10.65 7.41
N GLN A 55 7.68 10.03 8.01
CA GLN A 55 8.70 9.31 7.23
C GLN A 55 8.12 7.96 6.79
N THR A 56 7.45 7.94 5.66
CA THR A 56 6.87 6.73 5.06
C THR A 56 7.33 6.60 3.62
N SER A 57 7.60 5.37 3.20
CA SER A 57 7.93 5.03 1.81
C SER A 57 6.74 5.18 0.88
N ASN A 58 5.51 5.22 1.43
CA ASN A 58 4.26 5.20 0.68
C ASN A 58 3.36 6.39 0.98
N VAL A 59 2.83 7.00 -0.08
CA VAL A 59 1.94 8.17 -0.03
C VAL A 59 0.59 7.85 0.66
N THR A 60 0.07 6.63 0.50
CA THR A 60 -1.22 6.23 1.08
C THR A 60 -1.17 6.19 2.61
N ASN A 61 -0.03 5.82 3.18
CA ASN A 61 0.19 5.85 4.63
C ASN A 61 0.17 7.27 5.21
N ALA A 62 0.53 8.29 4.40
CA ALA A 62 0.48 9.69 4.83
C ALA A 62 -0.96 10.20 5.07
N LEU A 63 -1.98 9.53 4.51
CA LEU A 63 -3.40 9.86 4.71
C LEU A 63 -3.94 9.41 6.08
N SER A 64 -3.29 8.46 6.73
CA SER A 64 -3.80 7.84 7.96
C SER A 64 -4.03 8.86 9.08
N GLY A 65 -5.28 8.96 9.55
CA GLY A 65 -5.68 9.87 10.63
C GLY A 65 -5.66 11.37 10.26
N GLN A 66 -5.42 11.73 8.98
CA GLN A 66 -5.34 13.12 8.55
C GLN A 66 -6.67 13.69 8.05
N VAL A 67 -7.57 12.83 7.58
CA VAL A 67 -8.83 13.26 6.95
C VAL A 67 -10.01 12.51 7.57
N ALA A 68 -10.95 13.25 8.11
CA ALA A 68 -12.19 12.67 8.62
C ALA A 68 -12.97 11.93 7.52
N GLY A 69 -13.40 10.70 7.79
CA GLY A 69 -14.10 9.83 6.84
C GLY A 69 -13.18 9.11 5.85
N VAL A 70 -11.86 9.17 6.03
CA VAL A 70 -10.88 8.35 5.32
C VAL A 70 -10.31 7.32 6.29
N GLN A 71 -10.47 6.06 5.96
CA GLN A 71 -9.87 4.93 6.66
C GLN A 71 -8.70 4.41 5.85
N THR A 72 -7.56 4.26 6.50
CA THR A 72 -6.36 3.64 5.91
C THR A 72 -5.98 2.43 6.75
N THR A 73 -5.80 1.29 6.12
CA THR A 73 -5.39 0.04 6.76
C THR A 73 -4.11 -0.44 6.11
N SER A 74 -3.05 -0.54 6.89
CA SER A 74 -1.79 -1.17 6.47
C SER A 74 -1.72 -2.55 7.11
N ASN A 75 -1.78 -3.60 6.31
CA ASN A 75 -1.87 -4.98 6.80
C ASN A 75 -0.53 -5.53 7.26
N SER A 76 0.58 -5.10 6.65
CA SER A 76 1.90 -5.69 6.91
C SER A 76 2.93 -4.72 7.51
N GLY A 77 2.77 -3.42 7.36
CA GLY A 77 3.81 -2.45 7.71
C GLY A 77 5.09 -2.56 6.86
N GLN A 78 5.07 -3.35 5.81
CA GLN A 78 6.20 -3.57 4.92
C GLN A 78 6.55 -2.31 4.14
N PRO A 79 7.86 -1.94 4.04
CA PRO A 79 8.28 -0.80 3.24
C PRO A 79 7.83 -0.91 1.79
N GLY A 80 7.35 0.21 1.22
CA GLY A 80 6.90 0.28 -0.17
C GLY A 80 5.48 -0.24 -0.43
N LYS A 81 4.86 -0.98 0.48
CA LYS A 81 3.52 -1.53 0.29
C LYS A 81 2.43 -0.47 0.51
N ASP A 82 1.46 -0.42 -0.39
CA ASP A 82 0.34 0.50 -0.32
C ASP A 82 -0.60 0.16 0.83
N ALA A 83 -1.03 1.17 1.60
CA ALA A 83 -2.15 0.99 2.52
C ALA A 83 -3.46 0.93 1.74
N GLU A 84 -4.38 0.11 2.18
CA GLU A 84 -5.74 0.10 1.67
C GLU A 84 -6.46 1.36 2.15
N VAL A 85 -6.94 2.17 1.20
CA VAL A 85 -7.65 3.42 1.48
C VAL A 85 -9.12 3.25 1.16
N ARG A 86 -9.98 3.61 2.11
CA ARG A 86 -11.45 3.63 1.96
C ARG A 86 -11.99 5.00 2.37
N ILE A 87 -12.91 5.53 1.56
CA ILE A 87 -13.54 6.82 1.81
C ILE A 87 -15.02 6.58 2.13
N ARG A 88 -15.45 6.95 3.35
CA ARG A 88 -16.82 6.76 3.86
C ARG A 88 -17.29 5.30 3.94
N GLY A 89 -16.36 4.35 4.04
CA GLY A 89 -16.65 2.93 4.24
C GLY A 89 -16.73 2.12 2.95
N ILE A 90 -17.44 1.00 3.02
CA ILE A 90 -17.59 0.02 1.93
C ILE A 90 -18.83 0.39 1.12
N GLY A 91 -18.66 0.69 -0.15
CA GLY A 91 -19.74 1.07 -1.07
C GLY A 91 -20.35 -0.10 -1.85
N SER A 92 -19.62 -1.21 -2.01
CA SER A 92 -20.05 -2.36 -2.81
C SER A 92 -19.43 -3.66 -2.28
N ILE A 93 -20.17 -4.76 -2.41
CA ILE A 93 -19.72 -6.13 -2.15
C ILE A 93 -19.23 -6.84 -3.42
N SER A 94 -19.63 -6.37 -4.60
CA SER A 94 -19.31 -6.97 -5.91
C SER A 94 -18.40 -6.11 -6.80
N ALA A 95 -18.12 -4.88 -6.38
CA ALA A 95 -17.21 -3.98 -7.07
C ALA A 95 -16.10 -3.50 -6.12
N SER A 96 -14.99 -3.04 -6.69
CA SER A 96 -13.87 -2.48 -5.92
C SER A 96 -14.32 -1.30 -5.05
N ASN A 97 -13.77 -1.22 -3.85
CA ASN A 97 -13.96 -0.09 -2.93
C ASN A 97 -12.76 0.87 -2.89
N LYS A 98 -11.78 0.69 -3.77
CA LYS A 98 -10.60 1.55 -3.86
C LYS A 98 -10.97 2.90 -4.46
N PRO A 99 -10.47 4.03 -3.92
CA PRO A 99 -10.68 5.36 -4.50
C PRO A 99 -9.93 5.50 -5.82
N LEU A 100 -10.38 6.44 -6.66
CA LEU A 100 -9.65 6.85 -7.86
C LEU A 100 -8.51 7.80 -7.45
N TYR A 101 -7.30 7.52 -7.91
CA TYR A 101 -6.18 8.46 -7.81
C TYR A 101 -6.09 9.30 -9.08
N VAL A 102 -5.84 10.59 -8.89
CA VAL A 102 -5.69 11.56 -9.99
C VAL A 102 -4.43 12.39 -9.71
N VAL A 103 -3.45 12.34 -10.59
CA VAL A 103 -2.19 13.07 -10.45
C VAL A 103 -2.19 14.24 -11.41
N ASP A 104 -2.07 15.46 -10.90
CA ASP A 104 -2.12 16.70 -11.68
C ASP A 104 -3.29 16.78 -12.66
N GLY A 105 -4.46 16.24 -12.26
CA GLY A 105 -5.72 16.29 -13.01
C GLY A 105 -5.91 15.18 -14.04
N VAL A 106 -5.03 14.19 -14.12
CA VAL A 106 -5.18 12.98 -14.96
C VAL A 106 -5.33 11.75 -14.07
N PRO A 107 -6.28 10.85 -14.34
CA PRO A 107 -6.35 9.55 -13.67
C PRO A 107 -5.02 8.81 -13.74
N TYR A 108 -4.59 8.23 -12.62
CA TYR A 108 -3.32 7.55 -12.47
C TYR A 108 -3.53 6.08 -12.11
N ASP A 109 -2.97 5.19 -12.91
CA ASP A 109 -3.07 3.73 -12.74
C ASP A 109 -1.70 3.07 -12.46
N GLY A 110 -0.66 3.88 -12.19
CA GLY A 110 0.64 3.38 -11.75
C GLY A 110 0.65 3.03 -10.26
N GLU A 111 1.76 2.45 -9.82
CA GLU A 111 1.99 2.17 -8.40
C GLU A 111 2.09 3.48 -7.59
N ILE A 112 1.27 3.62 -6.56
CA ILE A 112 1.26 4.84 -5.74
C ILE A 112 2.60 5.00 -4.98
N SER A 113 3.25 3.90 -4.61
CA SER A 113 4.58 3.87 -4.00
C SER A 113 5.69 4.40 -4.93
N ALA A 114 5.45 4.45 -6.25
CA ALA A 114 6.35 5.09 -7.22
C ALA A 114 6.37 6.62 -7.11
N ILE A 115 5.35 7.24 -6.49
CA ILE A 115 5.29 8.69 -6.29
C ILE A 115 6.08 9.07 -5.04
N SER A 116 7.11 9.92 -5.21
CA SER A 116 7.83 10.46 -4.05
C SER A 116 6.96 11.42 -3.24
N THR A 117 6.86 11.20 -1.93
CA THR A 117 6.16 12.12 -1.01
C THR A 117 6.76 13.52 -1.04
N SER A 118 8.05 13.62 -1.33
CA SER A 118 8.78 14.90 -1.43
C SER A 118 8.36 15.73 -2.63
N ASP A 119 7.80 15.11 -3.69
CA ASP A 119 7.31 15.80 -4.89
C ASP A 119 5.87 16.31 -4.76
N ILE A 120 5.17 15.97 -3.67
CA ILE A 120 3.76 16.32 -3.50
C ILE A 120 3.63 17.70 -2.83
N GLU A 121 2.86 18.58 -3.47
CA GLU A 121 2.45 19.89 -2.90
C GLU A 121 1.23 19.74 -2.00
N SER A 122 0.24 18.96 -2.45
CA SER A 122 -0.97 18.69 -1.68
C SER A 122 -1.71 17.43 -2.14
N MET A 123 -2.51 16.89 -1.24
CA MET A 123 -3.48 15.84 -1.53
C MET A 123 -4.86 16.31 -1.13
N THR A 124 -5.81 16.31 -2.08
CA THR A 124 -7.20 16.66 -1.82
C THR A 124 -8.09 15.43 -1.97
N VAL A 125 -8.81 15.09 -0.91
CA VAL A 125 -9.75 13.98 -0.90
C VAL A 125 -11.16 14.50 -1.13
N LEU A 126 -11.77 14.09 -2.25
CA LEU A 126 -13.16 14.35 -2.59
C LEU A 126 -14.03 13.22 -2.06
N LYS A 127 -15.06 13.56 -1.27
CA LYS A 127 -15.77 12.56 -0.45
C LYS A 127 -17.26 12.38 -0.77
N ASP A 128 -17.84 13.23 -1.59
CA ASP A 128 -19.28 13.15 -1.89
C ASP A 128 -19.60 13.21 -3.39
N ALA A 129 -20.86 12.94 -3.72
CA ALA A 129 -21.33 12.90 -5.09
C ALA A 129 -21.13 14.24 -5.83
N ALA A 130 -21.33 15.38 -5.17
CA ALA A 130 -21.13 16.68 -5.80
C ALA A 130 -19.68 16.93 -6.20
N SER A 131 -18.73 16.36 -5.43
CA SER A 131 -17.29 16.43 -5.73
C SER A 131 -16.86 15.43 -6.80
N ASN A 132 -17.47 14.24 -6.81
CA ASN A 132 -16.97 13.07 -7.55
C ASN A 132 -17.70 12.83 -8.87
N ALA A 133 -18.93 13.38 -9.07
CA ALA A 133 -19.76 13.11 -10.25
C ALA A 133 -19.06 13.40 -11.57
N LEU A 134 -18.13 14.36 -11.58
CA LEU A 134 -17.31 14.67 -12.74
C LEU A 134 -16.30 13.58 -13.12
N TYR A 135 -16.05 12.59 -12.24
CA TYR A 135 -15.24 11.40 -12.54
C TYR A 135 -16.09 10.18 -12.93
N GLY A 136 -17.42 10.35 -13.01
CA GLY A 136 -18.37 9.40 -13.59
C GLY A 136 -18.34 8.02 -12.97
N ALA A 137 -18.25 7.00 -13.84
CA ALA A 137 -18.21 5.60 -13.45
C ALA A 137 -16.99 5.19 -12.60
N ARG A 138 -15.96 6.01 -12.52
CA ARG A 138 -14.75 5.75 -11.73
C ARG A 138 -14.74 6.49 -10.38
N GLY A 139 -15.71 7.37 -10.12
CA GLY A 139 -15.73 8.28 -8.96
C GLY A 139 -16.47 7.78 -7.73
N ALA A 140 -17.15 6.64 -7.78
CA ALA A 140 -18.08 6.20 -6.72
C ALA A 140 -17.45 6.03 -5.33
N ASN A 141 -16.21 5.57 -5.28
CA ASN A 141 -15.49 5.30 -4.01
C ASN A 141 -14.73 6.52 -3.48
N GLY A 142 -14.99 7.71 -4.04
CA GLY A 142 -14.22 8.91 -3.77
C GLY A 142 -13.00 9.07 -4.67
N VAL A 143 -12.43 10.27 -4.65
CA VAL A 143 -11.29 10.62 -5.49
C VAL A 143 -10.20 11.26 -4.65
N ILE A 144 -8.96 10.87 -4.86
CA ILE A 144 -7.78 11.44 -4.23
C ILE A 144 -6.98 12.18 -5.30
N LEU A 145 -6.99 13.51 -5.22
CA LEU A 145 -6.26 14.37 -6.12
C LEU A 145 -4.87 14.63 -5.53
N ILE A 146 -3.84 14.19 -6.22
CA ILE A 146 -2.43 14.43 -5.88
C ILE A 146 -1.92 15.56 -6.77
N THR A 147 -1.47 16.63 -6.15
CA THR A 147 -0.86 17.78 -6.86
C THR A 147 0.63 17.76 -6.60
N THR A 148 1.42 17.75 -7.67
CA THR A 148 2.87 17.80 -7.56
C THR A 148 3.38 19.23 -7.46
N LYS A 149 4.54 19.39 -6.82
CA LYS A 149 5.21 20.66 -6.65
C LYS A 149 5.47 21.35 -7.98
N LYS A 150 5.49 22.70 -7.94
CA LYS A 150 5.83 23.58 -9.06
C LYS A 150 6.74 24.68 -8.58
N GLY A 151 7.39 25.40 -9.48
CA GLY A 151 8.19 26.57 -9.15
C GLY A 151 7.32 27.66 -8.52
N LYS A 152 7.88 28.39 -7.57
CA LYS A 152 7.29 29.60 -6.98
C LYS A 152 8.00 30.80 -7.56
N SER A 153 7.29 31.92 -7.69
CA SER A 153 7.85 33.18 -8.19
C SER A 153 9.09 33.59 -7.37
N GLY A 154 10.13 34.08 -8.05
CA GLY A 154 11.39 34.46 -7.46
C GLY A 154 12.59 33.76 -8.10
N GLU A 155 13.76 33.93 -7.50
CA GLU A 155 15.01 33.28 -7.94
C GLU A 155 14.95 31.75 -7.86
N ALA A 156 15.77 31.10 -8.67
CA ALA A 156 15.90 29.65 -8.66
C ALA A 156 16.34 29.14 -7.28
N ARG A 157 15.56 28.21 -6.74
CA ARG A 157 15.84 27.60 -5.43
C ARG A 157 16.31 26.16 -5.61
N VAL A 158 17.48 25.88 -5.06
CA VAL A 158 18.00 24.51 -4.91
C VAL A 158 17.72 24.05 -3.47
N SER A 159 17.15 22.86 -3.31
CA SER A 159 16.86 22.28 -2.01
C SER A 159 17.35 20.83 -1.96
N LEU A 160 18.10 20.50 -0.92
CA LEU A 160 18.47 19.14 -0.58
C LEU A 160 17.78 18.77 0.75
N ASP A 161 17.04 17.69 0.73
CA ASP A 161 16.40 17.11 1.91
C ASP A 161 17.00 15.71 2.12
N ALA A 162 17.64 15.49 3.26
CA ALA A 162 18.24 14.23 3.63
C ALA A 162 17.68 13.77 4.98
N LYS A 163 17.19 12.52 5.04
CA LYS A 163 16.55 11.94 6.21
C LYS A 163 17.12 10.57 6.51
N TRP A 164 17.35 10.30 7.78
CA TRP A 164 17.73 9.00 8.30
C TRP A 164 16.77 8.59 9.41
N GLY A 165 16.51 7.31 9.50
CA GLY A 165 15.66 6.74 10.54
C GLY A 165 16.03 5.29 10.83
N VAL A 166 15.44 4.74 11.87
CA VAL A 166 15.56 3.33 12.23
C VAL A 166 14.17 2.72 12.25
N ASN A 167 13.98 1.67 11.47
CA ASN A 167 12.80 0.83 11.52
C ASN A 167 12.95 -0.19 12.64
N LYS A 168 11.98 -0.24 13.51
CA LYS A 168 11.93 -1.20 14.61
C LYS A 168 10.50 -1.66 14.83
N ARG A 169 10.34 -2.80 15.46
CA ARG A 169 9.03 -3.29 15.85
C ARG A 169 8.34 -2.32 16.81
N GLY A 170 7.21 -1.77 16.39
CA GLY A 170 6.42 -0.80 17.16
C GLY A 170 5.25 -1.42 17.92
N VAL A 171 4.83 -2.65 17.52
CA VAL A 171 3.74 -3.37 18.15
C VAL A 171 4.33 -4.38 19.14
N PRO A 172 3.97 -4.34 20.43
CA PRO A 172 4.45 -5.32 21.42
C PRO A 172 3.94 -6.73 21.06
N ASN A 173 4.69 -7.74 21.47
CA ASN A 173 4.21 -9.11 21.44
C ASN A 173 3.03 -9.28 22.40
N TYR A 174 2.12 -10.16 22.05
CA TYR A 174 1.19 -10.70 23.04
C TYR A 174 1.98 -11.41 24.13
N GLU A 175 1.42 -11.44 25.32
CA GLU A 175 1.98 -12.23 26.41
C GLU A 175 1.87 -13.71 26.04
N THR A 176 3.00 -14.38 25.90
CA THR A 176 3.12 -15.79 25.53
C THR A 176 3.93 -16.54 26.58
N ILE A 177 3.81 -17.85 26.59
CA ILE A 177 4.63 -18.71 27.45
C ILE A 177 6.02 -18.85 26.83
N ASN A 178 6.97 -18.07 27.33
CA ASN A 178 8.37 -18.07 26.86
C ASN A 178 9.29 -18.95 27.71
N ASP A 179 8.79 -19.49 28.84
CA ASP A 179 9.51 -20.41 29.70
C ASP A 179 9.32 -21.87 29.21
N PRO A 180 10.39 -22.55 28.75
CA PRO A 180 10.33 -23.93 28.32
C PRO A 180 9.83 -24.89 29.39
N ALA A 181 10.18 -24.66 30.67
CA ALA A 181 9.72 -25.50 31.77
C ALA A 181 8.20 -25.45 31.91
N LYS A 182 7.65 -24.22 31.97
CA LYS A 182 6.22 -23.99 32.06
C LYS A 182 5.47 -24.54 30.83
N PHE A 183 6.08 -24.45 29.66
CA PHE A 183 5.51 -24.99 28.44
C PHE A 183 5.38 -26.52 28.51
N TYR A 184 6.40 -27.23 28.98
CA TYR A 184 6.33 -28.68 29.24
C TYR A 184 5.30 -29.03 30.31
N GLU A 185 5.29 -28.34 31.46
CA GLU A 185 4.34 -28.58 32.55
C GLU A 185 2.88 -28.49 32.11
N LEU A 186 2.55 -27.48 31.29
CA LEU A 186 1.19 -27.29 30.79
C LEU A 186 0.77 -28.37 29.78
N ASN A 187 1.67 -28.70 28.85
CA ASN A 187 1.39 -29.78 27.87
C ASN A 187 1.31 -31.14 28.55
N TYR A 188 2.20 -31.43 29.52
CA TYR A 188 2.11 -32.64 30.34
C TYR A 188 0.76 -32.71 31.07
N SER A 189 0.32 -31.60 31.72
CA SER A 189 -0.95 -31.59 32.43
C SER A 189 -2.14 -31.85 31.50
N SER A 190 -2.09 -31.35 30.26
CA SER A 190 -3.11 -31.65 29.26
C SER A 190 -3.17 -33.14 28.92
N ILE A 191 -2.02 -33.76 28.66
CA ILE A 191 -1.93 -35.18 28.33
C ILE A 191 -2.36 -36.06 29.52
N TYR A 192 -1.78 -35.77 30.70
CA TYR A 192 -2.07 -36.52 31.93
C TYR A 192 -3.55 -36.52 32.27
N ASN A 193 -4.21 -35.33 32.19
CA ASN A 193 -5.64 -35.21 32.47
C ASN A 193 -6.54 -35.86 31.40
N ALA A 194 -6.12 -35.87 30.14
CA ALA A 194 -6.87 -36.55 29.06
C ALA A 194 -6.92 -38.08 29.26
N ASP A 195 -5.81 -38.65 29.70
CA ASP A 195 -5.69 -40.11 29.89
C ASP A 195 -6.06 -40.59 31.29
N LEU A 196 -6.23 -39.66 32.25
CA LEU A 196 -6.54 -39.98 33.65
C LEU A 196 -7.80 -40.88 33.79
N LYS A 197 -8.77 -40.76 32.87
CA LYS A 197 -9.98 -41.61 32.88
C LYS A 197 -9.69 -43.10 32.73
N GLY A 198 -8.67 -43.47 31.94
CA GLY A 198 -8.24 -44.85 31.78
C GLY A 198 -7.45 -45.37 32.98
N TYR A 199 -6.48 -44.59 33.47
CA TYR A 199 -5.63 -44.94 34.60
C TYR A 199 -6.30 -44.76 35.95
N ALA A 200 -7.21 -43.77 36.11
CA ALA A 200 -7.97 -43.57 37.36
C ALA A 200 -8.84 -44.79 37.72
N ALA A 201 -9.35 -45.49 36.73
CA ALA A 201 -10.10 -46.73 36.95
C ALA A 201 -9.24 -47.89 37.53
N SER A 202 -7.93 -47.89 37.26
CA SER A 202 -6.95 -48.87 37.78
C SER A 202 -6.23 -48.39 39.03
N GLY A 203 -6.29 -47.09 39.37
CA GLY A 203 -5.53 -46.50 40.48
C GLY A 203 -4.02 -46.36 40.23
N ASP A 204 -3.54 -46.60 39.00
CA ASP A 204 -2.13 -46.53 38.64
C ASP A 204 -1.70 -45.14 38.20
N LEU A 205 -1.51 -44.25 39.18
CA LEU A 205 -1.05 -42.86 38.94
C LEU A 205 0.41 -42.82 38.45
N ALA A 206 1.23 -43.78 38.82
CA ALA A 206 2.63 -43.86 38.36
C ALA A 206 2.69 -44.23 36.88
N GLY A 207 1.87 -45.20 36.46
CA GLY A 207 1.71 -45.54 35.04
C GLY A 207 1.19 -44.38 34.21
N ALA A 208 0.21 -43.63 34.71
CA ALA A 208 -0.29 -42.41 34.08
C ALA A 208 0.81 -41.33 33.89
N ASN A 209 1.64 -41.12 34.92
CA ASN A 209 2.76 -40.19 34.85
C ASN A 209 3.83 -40.64 33.83
N ALA A 210 4.18 -41.93 33.83
CA ALA A 210 5.14 -42.48 32.86
C ALA A 210 4.64 -42.35 31.42
N TYR A 211 3.37 -42.69 31.19
CA TYR A 211 2.72 -42.52 29.88
C TYR A 211 2.72 -41.06 29.42
N ALA A 212 2.31 -40.12 30.27
CA ALA A 212 2.26 -38.72 29.92
C ALA A 212 3.65 -38.15 29.56
N ASN A 213 4.71 -38.54 30.27
CA ASN A 213 6.09 -38.17 29.94
C ASN A 213 6.54 -38.73 28.58
N GLN A 214 6.22 -40.01 28.31
CA GLN A 214 6.54 -40.63 27.03
C GLN A 214 5.77 -39.97 25.86
N ALA A 215 4.48 -39.76 26.05
CA ALA A 215 3.62 -39.12 25.05
C ALA A 215 4.06 -37.70 24.76
N LEU A 216 4.40 -36.93 25.80
CA LEU A 216 4.87 -35.52 25.73
C LEU A 216 6.03 -35.37 24.74
N LEU A 217 7.00 -36.28 24.77
CA LEU A 217 8.20 -36.24 23.92
C LEU A 217 7.99 -36.93 22.57
N SER A 218 6.82 -37.53 22.32
CA SER A 218 6.51 -38.13 21.02
C SER A 218 6.22 -37.09 19.94
N GLY A 219 6.43 -37.45 18.67
CA GLY A 219 6.09 -36.60 17.53
C GLY A 219 4.58 -36.34 17.38
N THR A 220 3.72 -37.05 18.11
CA THR A 220 2.27 -36.76 18.17
C THR A 220 1.96 -35.53 19.02
N TYR A 221 2.79 -35.23 20.01
CA TYR A 221 2.65 -34.04 20.88
C TYR A 221 3.76 -33.03 20.61
N LEU A 222 4.77 -32.94 21.44
CA LEU A 222 5.81 -31.91 21.32
C LEU A 222 7.00 -32.35 20.44
N GLY A 223 7.37 -33.63 20.48
CA GLY A 223 8.39 -34.23 19.62
C GLY A 223 9.84 -33.82 19.90
N TYR A 224 10.08 -32.96 20.88
CA TYR A 224 11.40 -32.45 21.25
C TYR A 224 11.64 -32.60 22.74
N GLN A 225 12.87 -32.97 23.11
CA GLN A 225 13.41 -32.88 24.45
C GLN A 225 14.51 -31.84 24.48
N VAL A 226 14.38 -30.83 25.34
CA VAL A 226 15.37 -29.75 25.51
C VAL A 226 15.92 -29.65 26.92
N TYR A 227 15.55 -30.56 27.79
CA TYR A 227 16.13 -30.72 29.12
C TYR A 227 16.80 -32.07 29.28
N SER A 228 17.97 -32.06 29.86
CA SER A 228 18.63 -33.27 30.36
C SER A 228 18.19 -33.55 31.79
N VAL A 229 17.89 -34.84 32.08
CA VAL A 229 17.57 -35.36 33.42
C VAL A 229 18.49 -36.51 33.75
N PRO A 230 18.75 -36.81 35.05
CA PRO A 230 19.53 -37.96 35.47
C PRO A 230 18.95 -39.28 34.91
N THR A 231 19.80 -40.23 34.59
CA THR A 231 19.40 -41.51 34.03
C THR A 231 18.36 -42.21 34.91
N GLY A 232 17.23 -42.59 34.27
CA GLY A 232 16.13 -43.27 34.96
C GLY A 232 15.10 -42.31 35.62
N GLU A 233 15.33 -41.00 35.61
CA GLU A 233 14.35 -40.04 36.12
C GLU A 233 13.45 -39.50 34.96
N LEU A 234 12.20 -39.18 35.29
CA LEU A 234 11.25 -38.59 34.37
C LEU A 234 11.44 -37.06 34.27
N LEU A 235 11.11 -36.49 33.13
CA LEU A 235 11.20 -35.04 32.87
C LEU A 235 10.22 -34.27 33.75
N ILE A 236 8.98 -34.76 33.88
CA ILE A 236 7.94 -34.13 34.69
C ILE A 236 7.57 -35.08 35.83
N GLY A 237 7.59 -34.56 37.04
CA GLY A 237 7.20 -35.32 38.22
C GLY A 237 5.69 -35.59 38.31
N ILE A 238 5.28 -36.47 39.21
CA ILE A 238 3.86 -36.76 39.43
C ILE A 238 3.08 -35.54 39.96
N ASP A 239 3.78 -34.54 40.49
CA ASP A 239 3.23 -33.24 40.88
C ASP A 239 2.99 -32.30 39.70
N GLY A 240 3.28 -32.75 38.49
CA GLY A 240 3.14 -31.97 37.26
C GLY A 240 4.21 -30.89 37.08
N LYS A 241 5.29 -30.93 37.85
CA LYS A 241 6.41 -29.99 37.81
C LYS A 241 7.63 -30.56 37.11
N LEU A 242 8.40 -29.66 36.46
CA LEU A 242 9.69 -30.04 35.89
C LEU A 242 10.58 -30.63 36.97
N ASN A 243 11.28 -31.74 36.65
CA ASN A 243 12.23 -32.34 37.55
C ASN A 243 13.24 -31.31 38.05
N PRO A 244 13.40 -31.09 39.39
CA PRO A 244 14.29 -30.07 39.94
C PRO A 244 15.77 -30.28 39.58
N LYS A 245 16.15 -31.47 39.11
CA LYS A 245 17.51 -31.77 38.64
C LYS A 245 17.63 -31.59 37.11
N ALA A 246 16.55 -31.23 36.41
CA ALA A 246 16.61 -30.97 34.98
C ALA A 246 17.47 -29.77 34.66
N THR A 247 18.32 -29.91 33.68
CA THR A 247 19.16 -28.82 33.14
C THR A 247 18.79 -28.53 31.70
N LEU A 248 18.64 -27.25 31.35
CA LEU A 248 18.32 -26.83 30.00
C LEU A 248 19.48 -27.18 29.05
N GLY A 249 19.14 -27.80 27.94
CA GLY A 249 20.04 -28.37 26.95
C GLY A 249 20.03 -29.89 27.00
N TYR A 250 19.78 -30.52 25.85
CA TYR A 250 19.75 -31.98 25.71
C TYR A 250 20.56 -32.42 24.50
N SER A 251 21.46 -33.38 24.66
CA SER A 251 22.19 -34.00 23.55
C SER A 251 21.72 -35.44 23.37
N ASP A 252 21.41 -35.83 22.14
CA ASP A 252 21.14 -37.22 21.76
C ASP A 252 22.40 -37.96 21.29
N GLY A 253 23.57 -37.31 21.42
CA GLY A 253 24.87 -37.83 20.96
C GLY A 253 25.23 -37.39 19.55
N THR A 254 24.27 -36.92 18.74
CA THR A 254 24.48 -36.37 17.39
C THR A 254 24.18 -34.90 17.35
N TYR A 255 23.06 -34.52 17.93
CA TYR A 255 22.56 -33.14 17.94
C TYR A 255 22.36 -32.64 19.36
N TYR A 256 22.41 -31.31 19.52
CA TYR A 256 22.13 -30.63 20.77
C TYR A 256 20.88 -29.77 20.62
N TYR A 257 19.90 -29.99 21.48
CA TYR A 257 18.61 -29.32 21.48
C TYR A 257 18.54 -28.30 22.60
N ILE A 258 18.44 -27.03 22.23
CA ILE A 258 18.18 -25.90 23.12
C ILE A 258 17.19 -24.97 22.39
N PRO A 259 16.17 -24.45 23.06
CA PRO A 259 15.22 -23.56 22.41
C PRO A 259 15.88 -22.24 22.03
N ASP A 260 15.42 -21.67 20.90
CA ASP A 260 15.73 -20.31 20.47
C ASP A 260 14.52 -19.40 20.70
N ASN A 261 14.76 -18.11 20.95
CA ASN A 261 13.69 -17.12 20.96
C ASN A 261 13.37 -16.68 19.54
N TRP A 262 12.38 -17.31 18.95
CA TRP A 262 11.98 -17.06 17.55
C TRP A 262 11.65 -15.59 17.28
N SER A 263 11.08 -14.88 18.23
CA SER A 263 10.75 -13.47 18.06
C SER A 263 12.00 -12.58 18.00
N ASP A 264 13.03 -12.90 18.78
CA ASP A 264 14.28 -12.11 18.78
C ASP A 264 15.14 -12.39 17.54
N GLU A 265 15.08 -13.62 17.02
CA GLU A 265 15.82 -14.02 15.82
C GLU A 265 15.17 -13.51 14.52
N ILE A 266 13.85 -13.32 14.53
CA ILE A 266 13.07 -12.93 13.33
C ILE A 266 13.10 -11.41 13.11
N PHE A 267 13.14 -10.59 14.17
CA PHE A 267 12.99 -9.15 14.04
C PHE A 267 14.29 -8.41 14.26
N GLU A 268 14.61 -7.56 13.31
CA GLU A 268 15.81 -6.73 13.29
C GLU A 268 15.47 -5.25 13.35
N ASN A 269 16.42 -4.45 13.84
CA ASN A 269 16.37 -3.01 13.69
C ASN A 269 17.18 -2.60 12.46
N ASN A 270 16.52 -2.01 11.48
CA ASN A 270 17.14 -1.66 10.21
C ASN A 270 17.08 -0.17 9.90
N VAL A 271 17.98 0.29 9.05
CA VAL A 271 18.14 1.70 8.70
C VAL A 271 17.23 2.06 7.53
N ARG A 272 16.62 3.24 7.62
CA ARG A 272 15.96 3.94 6.52
C ARG A 272 16.75 5.19 6.17
N GLN A 273 16.98 5.42 4.88
CA GLN A 273 17.63 6.63 4.38
C GLN A 273 16.92 7.15 3.15
N GLU A 274 16.81 8.48 3.05
CA GLU A 274 16.13 9.16 1.95
C GLU A 274 16.86 10.45 1.62
N TYR A 275 17.09 10.68 0.33
CA TYR A 275 17.74 11.88 -0.20
C TYR A 275 16.91 12.43 -1.35
N ASN A 276 16.55 13.70 -1.28
CA ASN A 276 15.78 14.39 -2.32
C ASN A 276 16.47 15.70 -2.68
N LEU A 277 16.90 15.82 -3.91
CA LEU A 277 17.40 17.06 -4.49
C LEU A 277 16.32 17.67 -5.38
N SER A 278 16.04 18.94 -5.22
CA SER A 278 15.11 19.64 -6.11
C SER A 278 15.61 21.02 -6.51
N VAL A 279 15.25 21.42 -7.73
CA VAL A 279 15.51 22.74 -8.28
C VAL A 279 14.19 23.30 -8.80
N SER A 280 13.81 24.49 -8.37
CA SER A 280 12.55 25.13 -8.79
C SER A 280 12.70 26.62 -8.96
N GLY A 281 11.95 27.19 -9.89
CA GLY A 281 11.91 28.62 -10.11
C GLY A 281 10.74 29.02 -11.01
N ALA A 282 10.40 30.30 -11.01
CA ALA A 282 9.41 30.83 -11.92
C ALA A 282 9.76 32.26 -12.33
N SER A 283 9.54 32.57 -13.59
CA SER A 283 9.54 33.88 -14.18
C SER A 283 8.14 34.20 -14.71
N ASP A 284 7.96 35.40 -15.30
CA ASP A 284 6.68 35.80 -15.91
C ASP A 284 6.21 34.82 -17.02
N LYS A 285 7.15 34.16 -17.69
CA LYS A 285 6.85 33.25 -18.82
C LYS A 285 7.05 31.80 -18.53
N MET A 286 7.83 31.44 -17.54
CA MET A 286 8.22 30.02 -17.30
C MET A 286 8.14 29.68 -15.82
N ASN A 287 7.57 28.52 -15.55
CA ASN A 287 7.59 27.89 -14.24
C ASN A 287 8.20 26.50 -14.40
N TYR A 288 9.15 26.14 -13.53
CA TYR A 288 9.78 24.83 -13.61
C TYR A 288 10.05 24.25 -12.22
N TYR A 289 10.00 22.93 -12.15
CA TYR A 289 10.38 22.12 -11.01
C TYR A 289 11.08 20.84 -11.52
N MET A 290 12.24 20.56 -10.98
CA MET A 290 13.00 19.34 -11.22
C MET A 290 13.32 18.68 -9.90
N SER A 291 13.29 17.37 -9.83
CA SER A 291 13.72 16.62 -8.65
C SER A 291 14.41 15.33 -9.03
N ALA A 292 15.30 14.89 -8.15
CA ALA A 292 15.90 13.56 -8.14
C ALA A 292 15.85 13.04 -6.70
N GLY A 293 15.41 11.80 -6.52
CA GLY A 293 15.22 11.19 -5.21
C GLY A 293 15.80 9.78 -5.15
N TYR A 294 16.32 9.44 -4.00
CA TYR A 294 16.72 8.09 -3.60
C TYR A 294 16.12 7.76 -2.24
N LEU A 295 15.56 6.57 -2.12
CA LEU A 295 15.04 6.00 -0.89
C LEU A 295 15.56 4.57 -0.75
N ASP A 296 16.08 4.24 0.42
CA ASP A 296 16.36 2.88 0.85
C ASP A 296 15.70 2.68 2.22
N ASP A 297 14.69 1.83 2.25
CA ASP A 297 13.84 1.58 3.41
C ASP A 297 13.87 0.08 3.71
N GLN A 298 14.74 -0.32 4.64
CA GLN A 298 14.91 -1.72 5.04
C GLN A 298 13.82 -2.11 6.04
N GLY A 299 13.20 -3.29 5.82
CA GLY A 299 12.17 -3.82 6.70
C GLY A 299 12.73 -4.33 8.04
N ILE A 300 11.83 -4.64 8.97
CA ILE A 300 12.18 -5.23 10.28
C ILE A 300 12.37 -6.75 10.23
N VAL A 301 12.15 -7.36 9.09
CA VAL A 301 12.36 -8.79 8.82
C VAL A 301 13.56 -8.92 7.90
N PRO A 302 14.46 -9.90 8.09
CA PRO A 302 15.62 -10.10 7.24
C PRO A 302 15.28 -10.17 5.75
N ASN A 303 16.13 -9.61 4.92
CA ASN A 303 15.97 -9.59 3.46
C ASN A 303 14.68 -8.93 2.95
N SER A 304 13.97 -8.15 3.77
CA SER A 304 12.83 -7.34 3.33
C SER A 304 13.22 -5.87 3.17
N GLY A 305 12.61 -5.17 2.23
CA GLY A 305 12.90 -3.75 2.04
C GLY A 305 12.41 -3.20 0.71
N PHE A 306 12.53 -1.88 0.58
CA PHE A 306 12.10 -1.13 -0.59
C PHE A 306 13.15 -0.08 -0.95
N GLN A 307 13.63 -0.11 -2.18
CA GLN A 307 14.53 0.90 -2.76
C GLN A 307 13.81 1.62 -3.89
N ARG A 308 14.01 2.93 -4.00
CA ARG A 308 13.40 3.75 -5.06
C ARG A 308 14.36 4.81 -5.54
N TYR A 309 14.51 4.90 -6.86
CA TYR A 309 15.15 5.99 -7.58
C TYR A 309 14.07 6.73 -8.36
N SER A 310 13.96 8.02 -8.19
CA SER A 310 12.94 8.82 -8.87
C SER A 310 13.53 10.08 -9.48
N ALA A 311 12.99 10.48 -10.62
CA ALA A 311 13.30 11.75 -11.26
C ALA A 311 12.00 12.37 -11.79
N ARG A 312 11.85 13.70 -11.68
CA ARG A 312 10.71 14.44 -12.18
C ARG A 312 11.15 15.74 -12.84
N LEU A 313 10.50 16.04 -13.95
CA LEU A 313 10.60 17.32 -14.63
C LEU A 313 9.19 17.85 -14.88
N LYS A 314 8.90 19.04 -14.36
CA LYS A 314 7.65 19.77 -14.61
C LYS A 314 8.00 21.18 -15.08
N ALA A 315 7.46 21.55 -16.22
CA ALA A 315 7.67 22.89 -16.78
C ALA A 315 6.40 23.38 -17.47
N ASP A 316 6.09 24.65 -17.24
CA ASP A 316 5.02 25.38 -17.91
C ASP A 316 5.63 26.60 -18.59
N TYR A 317 5.23 26.88 -19.82
CA TYR A 317 5.75 27.99 -20.61
C TYR A 317 4.63 28.79 -21.29
N GLN A 318 4.59 30.11 -21.07
CA GLN A 318 3.69 31.04 -21.75
C GLN A 318 4.27 31.39 -23.10
N VAL A 319 3.88 30.66 -24.14
CA VAL A 319 4.41 30.82 -25.53
C VAL A 319 3.94 32.13 -26.15
N LYS A 320 2.66 32.44 -25.97
CA LYS A 320 1.98 33.68 -26.40
C LYS A 320 1.02 34.11 -25.28
N PRO A 321 0.56 35.34 -25.22
CA PRO A 321 -0.42 35.76 -24.20
C PRO A 321 -1.67 34.85 -24.14
N TRP A 322 -2.03 34.27 -25.27
CA TRP A 322 -3.19 33.36 -25.42
C TRP A 322 -2.86 31.86 -25.41
N LEU A 323 -1.56 31.49 -25.40
CA LEU A 323 -1.14 30.06 -25.46
C LEU A 323 -0.13 29.74 -24.38
N LYS A 324 -0.50 28.83 -23.47
CA LYS A 324 0.38 28.21 -22.49
C LYS A 324 0.53 26.73 -22.76
N LEU A 325 1.74 26.24 -22.80
CA LEU A 325 2.08 24.81 -22.90
C LEU A 325 2.74 24.34 -21.61
N GLY A 326 2.55 23.09 -21.28
CA GLY A 326 3.24 22.51 -20.14
C GLY A 326 3.42 21.00 -20.26
N ALA A 327 4.41 20.53 -19.54
CA ALA A 327 4.74 19.11 -19.41
C ALA A 327 5.11 18.79 -17.96
N ASN A 328 4.72 17.59 -17.52
CA ASN A 328 5.15 16.99 -16.26
C ASN A 328 5.47 15.53 -16.53
N VAL A 329 6.75 15.18 -16.49
CA VAL A 329 7.24 13.83 -16.77
C VAL A 329 7.98 13.32 -15.54
N SER A 330 7.72 12.09 -15.15
CA SER A 330 8.44 11.41 -14.08
C SER A 330 8.85 10.00 -14.51
N PHE A 331 10.00 9.61 -14.02
CA PHE A 331 10.50 8.23 -14.08
C PHE A 331 10.80 7.75 -12.67
N THR A 332 10.43 6.53 -12.38
CA THR A 332 10.74 5.87 -11.11
C THR A 332 11.14 4.43 -11.39
N HIS A 333 12.30 4.06 -10.87
CA HIS A 333 12.72 2.67 -10.72
C HIS A 333 12.60 2.27 -9.26
N TYR A 334 12.01 1.12 -8.97
CA TYR A 334 11.98 0.59 -7.62
C TYR A 334 12.27 -0.90 -7.58
N ASP A 335 12.90 -1.31 -6.48
CA ASP A 335 13.08 -2.69 -6.09
C ASP A 335 12.37 -2.92 -4.75
N SER A 336 11.47 -3.88 -4.70
CA SER A 336 10.85 -4.37 -3.47
C SER A 336 11.27 -5.81 -3.23
N ARG A 337 11.74 -6.07 -2.03
CA ARG A 337 11.99 -7.43 -1.54
C ARG A 337 10.95 -7.71 -0.48
N GLU A 338 9.98 -8.50 -0.85
CA GLU A 338 8.88 -8.87 0.03
C GLU A 338 8.65 -10.37 -0.04
N GLN A 339 8.35 -10.95 1.10
CA GLN A 339 7.84 -12.31 1.19
C GLN A 339 6.34 -12.22 1.44
N ASP A 340 5.59 -13.18 0.95
CA ASP A 340 4.14 -13.22 1.13
C ASP A 340 3.80 -13.40 2.62
N THR A 341 3.47 -12.29 3.27
CA THR A 341 3.06 -12.24 4.67
C THR A 341 1.54 -12.17 4.84
N GLU A 342 0.79 -12.07 3.75
CA GLU A 342 -0.66 -11.83 3.79
C GLU A 342 -1.47 -13.13 3.94
N GLY A 343 -0.84 -14.29 3.89
CA GLY A 343 -1.48 -15.61 3.89
C GLY A 343 -2.07 -16.10 5.22
N GLY A 344 -2.32 -15.25 6.20
CA GLY A 344 -2.98 -15.65 7.46
C GLY A 344 -2.19 -16.70 8.24
N THR A 345 -2.67 -17.94 8.30
CA THR A 345 -2.07 -19.07 9.04
C THR A 345 -1.08 -19.89 8.21
N SER A 346 -0.52 -19.36 7.13
CA SER A 346 0.47 -20.06 6.32
C SER A 346 1.75 -20.36 7.11
N ASN A 347 2.31 -21.56 6.93
CA ASN A 347 3.59 -21.95 7.50
C ASN A 347 4.76 -21.07 7.01
N ALA A 348 4.60 -20.38 5.90
CA ALA A 348 5.58 -19.41 5.38
C ALA A 348 5.46 -18.03 6.04
N ASN A 349 4.38 -17.75 6.77
CA ASN A 349 4.18 -16.46 7.41
C ASN A 349 5.03 -16.34 8.69
N ILE A 350 6.07 -15.51 8.62
CA ILE A 350 7.03 -15.32 9.70
C ILE A 350 6.40 -14.70 10.96
N PHE A 351 5.40 -13.81 10.80
CA PHE A 351 4.69 -13.20 11.93
C PHE A 351 3.78 -14.22 12.64
N TYR A 352 3.12 -15.09 11.86
CA TYR A 352 2.35 -16.19 12.42
C TYR A 352 3.27 -17.14 13.19
N ALA A 353 4.37 -17.56 12.56
CA ALA A 353 5.35 -18.45 13.18
C ALA A 353 5.92 -17.90 14.50
N SER A 354 6.29 -16.61 14.54
CA SER A 354 6.83 -15.98 15.75
C SER A 354 5.86 -15.98 16.94
N ASN A 355 4.55 -16.02 16.68
CA ASN A 355 3.53 -15.98 17.73
C ASN A 355 3.06 -17.37 18.19
N ILE A 356 3.11 -18.39 17.33
CA ILE A 356 2.59 -19.72 17.66
C ILE A 356 3.68 -20.74 17.99
N MET A 357 4.94 -20.43 17.71
CA MET A 357 6.03 -21.35 17.99
C MET A 357 6.20 -21.55 19.50
N GLY A 358 6.13 -22.79 19.92
CA GLY A 358 6.29 -23.14 21.34
C GLY A 358 7.71 -22.86 21.86
N ALA A 359 7.81 -22.47 23.12
CA ALA A 359 9.04 -22.05 23.80
C ALA A 359 10.17 -23.11 23.86
N ILE A 360 9.92 -24.31 23.38
CA ILE A 360 10.88 -25.43 23.40
C ILE A 360 11.55 -25.68 22.04
N TYR A 361 11.07 -25.08 20.95
CA TYR A 361 11.54 -25.45 19.63
C TYR A 361 12.80 -24.68 19.22
N PRO A 362 13.90 -25.41 18.88
CA PRO A 362 15.07 -24.81 18.25
C PRO A 362 14.72 -24.18 16.89
N MET A 363 15.39 -23.12 16.56
CA MET A 363 15.36 -22.52 15.22
C MET A 363 16.50 -23.08 14.36
N TYR A 364 17.63 -23.37 14.99
CA TYR A 364 18.85 -23.86 14.35
C TYR A 364 19.17 -25.29 14.74
N ILE A 365 19.82 -26.00 13.82
CA ILE A 365 20.41 -27.30 14.11
C ILE A 365 21.82 -27.08 14.71
N ARG A 366 22.08 -27.75 15.82
CA ARG A 366 23.36 -27.70 16.53
C ARG A 366 24.02 -29.07 16.60
N ASP A 367 25.37 -29.08 16.53
CA ASP A 367 26.16 -30.27 16.78
C ASP A 367 26.05 -30.72 18.26
N ALA A 368 26.61 -31.90 18.59
CA ALA A 368 26.56 -32.44 19.95
C ALA A 368 27.23 -31.51 21.02
N GLN A 369 28.05 -30.55 20.59
CA GLN A 369 28.71 -29.55 21.42
C GLN A 369 27.91 -28.24 21.56
N GLY A 370 26.78 -28.12 20.84
CA GLY A 370 25.89 -26.94 20.91
C GLY A 370 26.21 -25.84 19.91
N ASN A 371 27.18 -26.02 19.00
CA ASN A 371 27.48 -25.04 17.97
C ASN A 371 26.45 -25.11 16.82
N ILE A 372 25.99 -23.97 16.33
CA ILE A 372 25.13 -23.93 15.14
C ILE A 372 25.89 -24.53 13.96
N MET A 373 25.30 -25.55 13.34
CA MET A 373 25.89 -26.21 12.19
C MET A 373 25.76 -25.37 10.93
N THR A 374 26.77 -25.46 10.08
CA THR A 374 26.73 -24.93 8.70
C THR A 374 26.87 -26.09 7.71
N ASP A 375 26.30 -25.93 6.53
CA ASP A 375 26.50 -26.89 5.44
C ASP A 375 27.82 -26.61 4.69
N ASN A 376 28.16 -27.46 3.72
CA ASN A 376 29.37 -27.33 2.90
C ASN A 376 29.40 -26.08 2.00
N ARG A 377 28.30 -25.34 1.92
CA ARG A 377 28.15 -24.06 1.19
C ARG A 377 28.26 -22.86 2.12
N GLY A 378 28.39 -23.08 3.44
CA GLY A 378 28.45 -22.02 4.45
C GLY A 378 27.12 -21.49 4.92
N PHE A 379 25.98 -22.10 4.54
CA PHE A 379 24.67 -21.73 5.06
C PHE A 379 24.44 -22.34 6.44
N GLN A 380 23.85 -21.57 7.34
CA GLN A 380 23.36 -22.07 8.63
C GLN A 380 22.27 -23.11 8.38
N ARG A 381 22.30 -24.17 9.17
CA ARG A 381 21.29 -25.24 9.13
C ARG A 381 20.15 -24.91 10.08
N TYR A 382 18.96 -24.82 9.51
CA TYR A 382 17.73 -24.49 10.23
C TYR A 382 16.94 -25.75 10.56
N ASP A 383 16.28 -25.74 11.73
CA ASP A 383 15.40 -26.82 12.15
C ASP A 383 14.02 -26.67 11.48
N TYR A 384 13.70 -27.58 10.59
CA TYR A 384 12.39 -27.65 9.90
C TYR A 384 11.34 -28.47 10.67
N GLY A 385 11.70 -29.03 11.83
CA GLY A 385 10.76 -29.80 12.66
C GLY A 385 10.33 -31.13 12.06
N LYS A 386 11.19 -31.76 11.27
CA LYS A 386 10.91 -33.05 10.64
C LYS A 386 12.02 -34.04 10.94
N LYS A 387 11.68 -35.09 11.68
CA LYS A 387 12.60 -36.19 12.00
C LYS A 387 13.22 -36.80 10.74
N GLY A 388 14.53 -37.01 10.75
CA GLY A 388 15.30 -37.51 9.63
C GLY A 388 15.73 -36.46 8.61
N GLN A 389 15.40 -35.18 8.82
CA GLN A 389 15.95 -34.07 8.10
C GLN A 389 16.84 -33.25 9.05
N ASP A 390 18.02 -33.82 9.39
CA ASP A 390 19.02 -33.18 10.26
C ASP A 390 18.56 -32.95 11.72
N THR A 391 17.52 -33.65 12.15
CA THR A 391 17.03 -33.62 13.53
C THR A 391 16.36 -34.98 13.86
N ASN A 392 16.40 -35.37 15.12
CA ASN A 392 15.64 -36.51 15.64
C ASN A 392 14.25 -36.11 16.16
N GLY A 393 13.95 -34.81 16.21
CA GLY A 393 12.66 -34.27 16.63
C GLY A 393 11.66 -34.11 15.47
N SER A 394 10.38 -34.17 15.82
CA SER A 394 9.28 -33.80 14.92
C SER A 394 8.34 -32.90 15.69
N ARG A 395 8.04 -31.72 15.15
CA ARG A 395 7.07 -30.80 15.79
C ARG A 395 5.74 -30.77 15.07
N ASN A 396 4.66 -30.64 15.83
CA ASN A 396 3.31 -30.53 15.28
C ASN A 396 2.98 -29.11 14.82
N THR A 397 3.64 -28.12 15.40
CA THR A 397 3.48 -26.69 15.04
C THR A 397 4.42 -26.38 13.89
N ILE A 398 3.86 -25.92 12.77
CA ILE A 398 4.62 -25.59 11.55
C ILE A 398 5.57 -26.74 11.16
N PRO A 399 5.03 -27.92 10.87
CA PRO A 399 5.84 -29.08 10.49
C PRO A 399 6.47 -28.87 9.12
N ASN A 400 7.70 -29.35 8.95
CA ASN A 400 8.44 -29.29 7.70
C ASN A 400 8.62 -27.88 7.10
N ALA A 401 8.67 -26.86 7.95
CA ALA A 401 8.91 -25.48 7.53
C ALA A 401 9.71 -24.72 8.58
N ASN A 402 10.53 -23.77 8.11
CA ASN A 402 11.18 -22.77 8.94
C ASN A 402 11.10 -21.42 8.19
N PRO A 403 10.19 -20.51 8.56
CA PRO A 403 10.01 -19.26 7.85
C PRO A 403 11.26 -18.39 7.78
N LEU A 404 12.06 -18.35 8.84
CA LEU A 404 13.32 -17.58 8.80
C LEU A 404 14.29 -18.15 7.76
N ALA A 405 14.40 -19.48 7.67
CA ALA A 405 15.20 -20.12 6.64
C ALA A 405 14.76 -19.74 5.23
N SER A 406 13.44 -19.69 4.99
CA SER A 406 12.90 -19.22 3.70
C SER A 406 13.32 -17.78 3.41
N TYR A 407 13.17 -16.87 4.38
CA TYR A 407 13.60 -15.47 4.22
C TYR A 407 15.11 -15.33 3.95
N MET A 408 15.93 -16.21 4.48
CA MET A 408 17.39 -16.19 4.30
C MET A 408 17.85 -16.85 3.01
N LEU A 409 17.18 -17.89 2.55
CA LEU A 409 17.61 -18.75 1.45
C LEU A 409 16.87 -18.52 0.14
N ASP A 410 15.60 -18.11 0.21
CA ASP A 410 14.78 -17.81 -0.97
C ASP A 410 15.06 -16.39 -1.46
N LYS A 411 14.90 -16.18 -2.76
CA LYS A 411 15.11 -14.87 -3.38
C LYS A 411 13.80 -14.41 -4.02
N MET A 412 13.15 -13.44 -3.39
CA MET A 412 11.95 -12.82 -3.91
C MET A 412 12.21 -11.34 -4.17
N LYS A 413 11.98 -10.92 -5.41
CA LYS A 413 12.24 -9.55 -5.84
C LYS A 413 11.21 -9.08 -6.85
N TYR A 414 10.58 -7.94 -6.56
CA TYR A 414 9.81 -7.15 -7.51
C TYR A 414 10.67 -5.97 -7.97
N SER A 415 10.86 -5.83 -9.27
CA SER A 415 11.57 -4.71 -9.87
C SER A 415 10.63 -3.99 -10.83
N GLY A 416 10.40 -2.70 -10.62
CA GLY A 416 9.44 -1.94 -11.39
C GLY A 416 10.01 -0.67 -12.01
N ASP A 417 9.67 -0.41 -13.28
CA ASP A 417 9.96 0.83 -14.00
C ASP A 417 8.65 1.53 -14.33
N VAL A 418 8.45 2.73 -13.78
CA VAL A 418 7.24 3.54 -13.97
C VAL A 418 7.60 4.83 -14.67
N VAL A 419 6.95 5.07 -15.81
CA VAL A 419 7.01 6.34 -16.54
C VAL A 419 5.63 6.97 -16.53
N SER A 420 5.52 8.19 -16.02
CA SER A 420 4.31 9.00 -16.09
C SER A 420 4.59 10.30 -16.80
N GLY A 421 3.79 10.61 -17.80
CA GLY A 421 3.88 11.85 -18.55
C GLY A 421 2.53 12.53 -18.69
N LYS A 422 2.49 13.84 -18.46
CA LYS A 422 1.35 14.68 -18.74
C LYS A 422 1.79 15.87 -19.56
N TRP A 423 1.10 16.13 -20.64
CA TRP A 423 1.26 17.33 -21.48
C TRP A 423 -0.06 18.08 -21.55
N PHE A 424 0.02 19.39 -21.57
CA PHE A 424 -1.17 20.21 -21.71
C PHE A 424 -0.93 21.43 -22.59
N ALA A 425 -2.00 21.88 -23.20
CA ALA A 425 -2.09 23.16 -23.89
C ALA A 425 -3.33 23.91 -23.38
N ASP A 426 -3.10 25.11 -22.84
CA ASP A 426 -4.15 26.03 -22.41
C ASP A 426 -4.22 27.17 -23.44
N VAL A 427 -5.39 27.39 -24.03
CA VAL A 427 -5.64 28.40 -25.05
C VAL A 427 -6.69 29.37 -24.55
N ASP A 428 -6.32 30.62 -24.32
CA ASP A 428 -7.24 31.71 -24.07
C ASP A 428 -7.84 32.19 -25.40
N ILE A 429 -9.14 31.88 -25.64
CA ILE A 429 -9.77 32.12 -26.94
C ILE A 429 -10.27 33.56 -27.00
N TRP A 430 -11.26 33.93 -26.19
CA TRP A 430 -11.85 35.25 -26.16
C TRP A 430 -12.92 35.34 -25.05
N GLY A 431 -13.08 36.54 -24.43
CA GLY A 431 -14.25 36.88 -23.60
C GLY A 431 -14.46 36.01 -22.36
N GLY A 432 -13.39 35.41 -21.80
CA GLY A 432 -13.45 34.47 -20.68
C GLY A 432 -13.56 33.01 -21.10
N ILE A 433 -13.54 32.70 -22.41
CA ILE A 433 -13.54 31.33 -22.93
C ILE A 433 -12.10 30.84 -23.04
N LYS A 434 -11.81 29.68 -22.45
CA LYS A 434 -10.53 28.95 -22.56
C LYS A 434 -10.75 27.52 -23.02
N ALA A 435 -9.90 27.08 -23.93
CA ALA A 435 -9.81 25.67 -24.29
C ALA A 435 -8.56 25.06 -23.64
N LYS A 436 -8.68 23.82 -23.17
CA LYS A 436 -7.58 23.07 -22.61
C LYS A 436 -7.56 21.66 -23.17
N VAL A 437 -6.39 21.22 -23.60
CA VAL A 437 -6.12 19.84 -23.99
C VAL A 437 -5.13 19.26 -22.98
N ASN A 438 -5.46 18.12 -22.39
CA ASN A 438 -4.53 17.34 -21.57
C ASN A 438 -4.32 15.99 -22.21
N ILE A 439 -3.09 15.52 -22.25
CA ILE A 439 -2.72 14.16 -22.62
C ILE A 439 -1.90 13.58 -21.50
N GLY A 440 -2.37 12.48 -20.90
CA GLY A 440 -1.66 11.72 -19.88
C GLY A 440 -1.27 10.34 -20.43
N VAL A 441 -0.08 9.91 -20.10
CA VAL A 441 0.42 8.56 -20.43
C VAL A 441 1.08 7.99 -19.19
N ASP A 442 0.65 6.78 -18.78
CA ASP A 442 1.31 6.02 -17.73
C ASP A 442 1.74 4.66 -18.30
N ALA A 443 2.99 4.32 -18.06
CA ALA A 443 3.57 3.02 -18.39
C ALA A 443 4.24 2.45 -17.14
N ASN A 444 3.86 1.24 -16.75
CA ASN A 444 4.46 0.53 -15.62
C ASN A 444 4.85 -0.87 -16.09
N ASN A 445 6.13 -1.21 -15.93
CA ASN A 445 6.65 -2.54 -16.20
C ASN A 445 7.20 -3.11 -14.88
N VAL A 446 6.63 -4.20 -14.41
CA VAL A 446 7.05 -4.90 -13.21
C VAL A 446 7.53 -6.28 -13.56
N ARG A 447 8.73 -6.63 -13.16
CA ARG A 447 9.24 -8.00 -13.17
C ARG A 447 9.24 -8.52 -11.74
N ASN A 448 8.56 -9.63 -11.53
CA ASN A 448 8.67 -10.40 -10.29
C ASN A 448 9.53 -11.63 -10.54
N THR A 449 10.47 -11.87 -9.64
CA THR A 449 11.30 -13.07 -9.62
C THR A 449 11.18 -13.71 -8.25
N ASP A 450 10.76 -14.96 -8.23
CA ASP A 450 10.60 -15.76 -7.03
C ASP A 450 11.38 -17.06 -7.20
N MET A 451 12.43 -17.22 -6.41
CA MET A 451 13.28 -18.40 -6.43
C MET A 451 13.33 -19.05 -5.05
N VAL A 452 12.76 -20.22 -4.96
CA VAL A 452 12.77 -21.06 -3.75
C VAL A 452 14.00 -21.96 -3.77
N ASN A 453 14.72 -22.00 -2.67
CA ASN A 453 15.97 -22.71 -2.54
C ASN A 453 15.83 -24.25 -2.76
N PRO A 454 16.81 -24.91 -3.39
CA PRO A 454 16.78 -26.35 -3.64
C PRO A 454 17.22 -27.20 -2.44
N PHE A 455 17.71 -26.58 -1.35
CA PHE A 455 18.45 -27.31 -0.32
C PHE A 455 17.59 -27.82 0.82
N TYR A 456 16.65 -26.99 1.27
CA TYR A 456 15.88 -27.24 2.49
C TYR A 456 14.39 -26.92 2.29
N GLY A 457 13.55 -27.50 3.16
CA GLY A 457 12.11 -27.28 3.13
C GLY A 457 11.38 -28.14 2.11
N GLN A 458 10.16 -27.72 1.76
CA GLN A 458 9.25 -28.53 0.94
C GLN A 458 9.67 -28.63 -0.54
N TYR A 459 10.49 -27.73 -1.04
CA TYR A 459 10.96 -27.72 -2.43
C TYR A 459 12.40 -28.22 -2.57
N SER A 460 12.95 -28.83 -1.54
CA SER A 460 14.32 -29.37 -1.55
C SER A 460 14.50 -30.55 -2.48
N GLU A 461 15.74 -30.90 -2.79
CA GLU A 461 16.11 -32.10 -3.54
C GLU A 461 15.60 -33.37 -2.88
N THR A 462 15.56 -33.42 -1.55
CA THR A 462 15.04 -34.57 -0.78
C THR A 462 13.55 -34.81 -0.97
N THR A 463 12.79 -33.78 -1.37
CA THR A 463 11.38 -33.90 -1.76
C THR A 463 11.18 -34.19 -3.24
N GLY A 464 12.27 -34.20 -4.03
CA GLY A 464 12.26 -34.46 -5.47
C GLY A 464 12.06 -33.24 -6.36
N VAL A 465 11.79 -32.07 -5.79
CA VAL A 465 11.58 -30.82 -6.56
C VAL A 465 12.90 -30.15 -6.92
N GLY A 466 13.85 -30.05 -6.00
CA GLY A 466 15.18 -29.48 -6.24
C GLY A 466 15.17 -27.97 -6.49
N GLY A 467 14.30 -27.24 -5.81
CA GLY A 467 14.11 -25.79 -5.97
C GLY A 467 13.14 -25.42 -7.08
N LEU A 468 12.68 -24.19 -7.02
CA LEU A 468 11.70 -23.64 -7.96
C LEU A 468 12.11 -22.21 -8.33
N ILE A 469 11.98 -21.87 -9.60
CA ILE A 469 12.08 -20.50 -10.10
C ILE A 469 10.83 -20.12 -10.86
N SER A 470 10.22 -19.00 -10.47
CA SER A 470 9.18 -18.37 -11.24
C SER A 470 9.54 -16.93 -11.59
N VAL A 471 9.22 -16.53 -12.81
CA VAL A 471 9.39 -15.16 -13.28
C VAL A 471 8.09 -14.71 -13.91
N SER A 472 7.56 -13.58 -13.47
CA SER A 472 6.46 -12.93 -14.14
C SER A 472 6.83 -11.51 -14.59
N THR A 473 6.24 -11.08 -15.70
CA THR A 473 6.31 -9.70 -16.15
C THR A 473 4.90 -9.17 -16.30
N GLN A 474 4.64 -8.04 -15.69
CA GLN A 474 3.39 -7.29 -15.79
C GLN A 474 3.68 -5.96 -16.45
N ARG A 475 2.98 -5.66 -17.54
CA ARG A 475 3.06 -4.38 -18.21
C ARG A 475 1.69 -3.74 -18.25
N THR A 476 1.57 -2.54 -17.71
CA THR A 476 0.41 -1.68 -17.90
C THR A 476 0.78 -0.49 -18.76
N PHE A 477 -0.13 -0.10 -19.63
CA PHE A 477 0.01 1.09 -20.46
C PHE A 477 -1.34 1.78 -20.55
N SER A 478 -1.42 3.03 -20.14
CA SER A 478 -2.65 3.81 -20.24
C SER A 478 -2.42 5.16 -20.92
N VAL A 479 -3.44 5.60 -21.63
CA VAL A 479 -3.50 6.92 -22.27
C VAL A 479 -4.82 7.57 -21.88
N ASN A 480 -4.74 8.77 -21.33
CA ASN A 480 -5.89 9.62 -21.03
C ASN A 480 -5.82 10.89 -21.91
N GLN A 481 -6.91 11.24 -22.55
CA GLN A 481 -7.06 12.43 -23.37
C GLN A 481 -8.25 13.21 -22.87
N GLN A 482 -8.06 14.49 -22.58
CA GLN A 482 -9.11 15.39 -22.09
C GLN A 482 -9.14 16.65 -22.96
N TYR A 483 -10.31 16.99 -23.45
CA TYR A 483 -10.61 18.19 -24.21
C TYR A 483 -11.64 18.98 -23.42
N LEU A 484 -11.24 20.15 -22.91
CA LEU A 484 -12.04 20.93 -21.99
C LEU A 484 -12.26 22.34 -22.56
N LEU A 485 -13.48 22.83 -22.43
CA LEU A 485 -13.85 24.22 -22.73
C LEU A 485 -14.41 24.83 -21.45
N THR A 486 -13.84 25.94 -21.02
CA THR A 486 -14.29 26.66 -19.84
C THR A 486 -14.70 28.07 -20.19
N TYR A 487 -15.74 28.59 -19.51
CA TYR A 487 -16.17 29.96 -19.58
C TYR A 487 -16.26 30.50 -18.16
N ASN A 488 -15.47 31.53 -17.87
CA ASN A 488 -15.44 32.21 -16.58
C ASN A 488 -15.71 33.70 -16.78
N LYS A 489 -16.75 34.20 -16.15
CA LYS A 489 -17.08 35.61 -16.21
C LYS A 489 -17.79 36.12 -14.97
N THR A 490 -17.42 37.33 -14.55
CA THR A 490 -18.14 38.10 -13.54
C THR A 490 -18.98 39.15 -14.23
N PHE A 491 -20.26 39.26 -13.86
CA PHE A 491 -21.20 40.27 -14.33
C PHE A 491 -21.58 41.13 -13.13
N ASP A 492 -21.72 42.42 -13.37
CA ASP A 492 -22.12 43.41 -12.37
C ASP A 492 -21.34 43.30 -11.03
N ASP A 493 -20.09 42.83 -11.09
CA ASP A 493 -19.16 42.60 -9.98
C ASP A 493 -19.63 41.65 -8.88
N VAL A 494 -20.85 41.11 -8.96
CA VAL A 494 -21.45 40.24 -7.94
C VAL A 494 -21.90 38.87 -8.46
N HIS A 495 -22.09 38.72 -9.78
CA HIS A 495 -22.51 37.46 -10.38
C HIS A 495 -21.35 36.73 -11.02
N ASN A 496 -20.82 35.70 -10.39
CA ASN A 496 -19.73 34.89 -10.92
C ASN A 496 -20.27 33.60 -11.54
N LEU A 497 -20.02 33.40 -12.82
CA LEU A 497 -20.41 32.22 -13.56
C LEU A 497 -19.18 31.47 -14.06
N ASP A 498 -19.10 30.15 -13.71
CA ASP A 498 -18.12 29.19 -14.21
C ASP A 498 -18.84 28.06 -14.92
N VAL A 499 -18.54 27.87 -16.20
CA VAL A 499 -19.09 26.77 -17.01
C VAL A 499 -17.93 25.93 -17.54
N LEU A 500 -18.06 24.63 -17.45
CA LEU A 500 -17.13 23.65 -18.00
C LEU A 500 -17.91 22.68 -18.89
N ALA A 501 -17.44 22.47 -20.11
CA ALA A 501 -17.83 21.36 -20.98
C ALA A 501 -16.57 20.57 -21.36
N GLY A 502 -16.67 19.27 -21.48
CA GLY A 502 -15.50 18.46 -21.81
C GLY A 502 -15.82 17.08 -22.35
N HIS A 503 -14.80 16.53 -22.98
CA HIS A 503 -14.76 15.15 -23.46
C HIS A 503 -13.49 14.50 -22.95
N GLU A 504 -13.61 13.25 -22.47
CA GLU A 504 -12.49 12.46 -21.97
C GLU A 504 -12.49 11.09 -22.63
N ASN A 505 -11.31 10.66 -23.03
CA ASN A 505 -11.05 9.33 -23.57
C ASN A 505 -9.95 8.67 -22.74
N TYR A 506 -10.18 7.46 -22.28
CA TYR A 506 -9.22 6.69 -21.52
C TYR A 506 -9.09 5.29 -22.08
N ASN A 507 -7.85 4.86 -22.34
CA ASN A 507 -7.51 3.53 -22.81
C ASN A 507 -6.46 2.94 -21.87
N TYR A 508 -6.64 1.69 -21.50
CA TYR A 508 -5.76 0.94 -20.63
C TYR A 508 -5.53 -0.46 -21.19
N LYS A 509 -4.27 -0.88 -21.20
CA LYS A 509 -3.85 -2.22 -21.59
C LYS A 509 -3.01 -2.85 -20.51
N TYR A 510 -3.35 -4.05 -20.11
CA TYR A 510 -2.59 -4.90 -19.20
C TYR A 510 -2.10 -6.13 -19.95
N GLN A 511 -0.83 -6.45 -19.75
CA GLN A 511 -0.19 -7.65 -20.31
C GLN A 511 0.53 -8.39 -19.18
N TYR A 512 0.34 -9.70 -19.15
CA TYR A 512 0.96 -10.60 -18.19
C TYR A 512 1.65 -11.74 -18.91
N LEU A 513 2.87 -12.03 -18.46
CA LEU A 513 3.65 -13.20 -18.86
C LEU A 513 4.17 -13.86 -17.60
N TYR A 514 4.05 -15.15 -17.50
CA TYR A 514 4.54 -15.96 -16.39
C TYR A 514 5.27 -17.18 -16.91
N GLY A 515 6.38 -17.52 -16.28
CA GLY A 515 7.11 -18.76 -16.48
C GLY A 515 7.54 -19.35 -15.15
N GLN A 516 7.58 -20.69 -15.06
CA GLN A 516 8.05 -21.43 -13.91
C GLN A 516 8.84 -22.65 -14.35
N ARG A 517 9.89 -22.95 -13.61
CA ARG A 517 10.66 -24.19 -13.75
C ARG A 517 11.11 -24.69 -12.39
N GLU A 518 11.37 -25.97 -12.31
CA GLU A 518 11.88 -26.65 -11.12
C GLU A 518 13.26 -27.25 -11.39
N LYS A 519 13.89 -27.76 -10.34
CA LYS A 519 15.19 -28.40 -10.33
C LYS A 519 16.29 -27.45 -10.82
N LEU A 520 16.71 -26.58 -9.89
CA LEU A 520 17.67 -25.52 -10.17
C LEU A 520 19.10 -26.08 -10.30
N TYR A 521 19.79 -25.75 -11.40
CA TYR A 521 21.18 -26.10 -11.61
C TYR A 521 22.13 -25.26 -10.73
N ASN A 522 21.85 -23.96 -10.61
CA ASN A 522 22.63 -23.02 -9.81
C ASN A 522 21.73 -22.14 -8.93
N PRO A 523 21.75 -22.31 -7.60
CA PRO A 523 20.87 -21.57 -6.69
C PRO A 523 21.17 -20.07 -6.60
N ASN A 524 22.21 -19.59 -7.28
CA ASN A 524 22.56 -18.17 -7.30
C ASN A 524 22.08 -17.44 -8.55
N VAL A 525 21.52 -18.15 -9.55
CA VAL A 525 21.06 -17.58 -10.82
C VAL A 525 19.53 -17.52 -10.84
N PRO A 526 18.92 -16.34 -10.61
CA PRO A 526 17.45 -16.17 -10.55
C PRO A 526 16.86 -15.99 -11.96
N GLU A 527 17.11 -16.94 -12.87
CA GLU A 527 16.62 -16.95 -14.24
C GLU A 527 15.94 -18.28 -14.57
N LEU A 528 14.90 -18.25 -15.43
CA LEU A 528 14.13 -19.44 -15.79
C LEU A 528 14.99 -20.54 -16.41
N ASP A 529 15.98 -20.20 -17.20
CA ASP A 529 16.88 -21.17 -17.84
C ASP A 529 17.74 -21.96 -16.85
N ASN A 530 17.79 -21.51 -15.60
CA ASN A 530 18.42 -22.22 -14.51
C ASN A 530 17.63 -23.46 -14.02
N GLY A 531 16.32 -23.54 -14.27
CA GLY A 531 15.48 -24.68 -13.96
C GLY A 531 15.41 -25.68 -15.13
N ILE A 532 15.61 -26.96 -14.87
CA ILE A 532 15.74 -28.00 -15.92
C ILE A 532 14.51 -28.91 -16.08
N SER A 533 13.51 -28.78 -15.22
CA SER A 533 12.31 -29.64 -15.27
C SER A 533 11.01 -28.86 -15.02
N ASN A 534 9.86 -29.50 -15.26
CA ASN A 534 8.50 -29.02 -14.97
C ASN A 534 8.26 -27.59 -15.47
N GLN A 535 8.35 -27.42 -16.80
CA GLN A 535 8.13 -26.12 -17.45
C GLN A 535 6.64 -25.78 -17.44
N TYR A 536 6.31 -24.63 -16.86
CA TYR A 536 4.98 -24.05 -16.95
C TYR A 536 5.07 -22.60 -17.46
N ASN A 537 4.16 -22.22 -18.33
CA ASN A 537 4.06 -20.84 -18.81
C ASN A 537 2.61 -20.44 -19.01
N SER A 538 2.36 -19.14 -18.90
CA SER A 538 1.04 -18.54 -19.11
C SER A 538 1.20 -17.10 -19.56
N SER A 539 0.33 -16.65 -20.49
CA SER A 539 0.26 -15.25 -20.83
C SER A 539 -1.15 -14.83 -21.21
N TYR A 540 -1.50 -13.59 -20.90
CA TYR A 540 -2.77 -13.00 -21.31
C TYR A 540 -2.67 -11.48 -21.37
N SER A 541 -3.62 -10.89 -22.08
CA SER A 541 -3.81 -9.45 -22.14
C SER A 541 -5.24 -9.09 -21.76
N LYS A 542 -5.42 -7.91 -21.16
CA LYS A 542 -6.72 -7.33 -20.84
C LYS A 542 -6.72 -5.89 -21.32
N ASP A 543 -7.80 -5.50 -22.00
CA ASP A 543 -8.02 -4.15 -22.49
C ASP A 543 -9.22 -3.53 -21.77
N TYR A 544 -9.12 -2.24 -21.48
CA TYR A 544 -10.20 -1.48 -20.86
C TYR A 544 -10.21 -0.06 -21.43
N ALA A 545 -11.39 0.44 -21.73
CA ALA A 545 -11.58 1.78 -22.24
C ALA A 545 -12.82 2.44 -21.64
N THR A 546 -12.74 3.75 -21.44
CA THR A 546 -13.90 4.59 -21.15
C THR A 546 -13.91 5.82 -22.02
N GLU A 547 -15.11 6.29 -22.36
CA GLU A 547 -15.35 7.55 -23.03
C GLU A 547 -16.39 8.33 -22.23
N GLY A 548 -16.17 9.61 -22.02
CA GLY A 548 -17.05 10.44 -21.19
C GLY A 548 -17.25 11.86 -21.72
N TRP A 549 -18.49 12.31 -21.68
CA TRP A 549 -18.88 13.71 -21.90
C TRP A 549 -19.29 14.32 -20.57
N LEU A 550 -18.75 15.49 -20.26
CA LEU A 550 -18.96 16.14 -18.97
C LEU A 550 -19.37 17.60 -19.14
N PHE A 551 -20.22 18.05 -18.23
CA PHE A 551 -20.70 19.43 -18.14
C PHE A 551 -20.81 19.84 -16.67
N ARG A 552 -20.40 21.08 -16.36
CA ARG A 552 -20.56 21.67 -15.02
C ARG A 552 -20.89 23.13 -15.13
N VAL A 553 -21.79 23.60 -14.29
CA VAL A 553 -22.08 25.01 -14.05
C VAL A 553 -21.89 25.28 -12.56
N GLN A 554 -21.16 26.33 -12.25
CA GLN A 554 -21.06 26.89 -10.91
C GLN A 554 -21.45 28.37 -10.96
N TYR A 555 -22.23 28.76 -10.00
CA TYR A 555 -22.72 30.13 -9.86
C TYR A 555 -22.49 30.60 -8.44
N ASP A 556 -21.99 31.84 -8.31
CA ASP A 556 -21.71 32.51 -7.06
C ASP A 556 -22.33 33.92 -7.15
N TYR A 557 -23.20 34.20 -6.20
CA TYR A 557 -23.78 35.55 -6.03
C TYR A 557 -23.15 36.22 -4.81
N ASP A 558 -22.43 37.32 -5.05
CA ASP A 558 -21.79 38.21 -4.07
C ASP A 558 -20.88 37.45 -3.04
N GLY A 559 -20.36 36.24 -3.40
CA GLY A 559 -19.62 35.40 -2.48
C GLY A 559 -20.43 34.97 -1.25
N LYS A 560 -21.78 34.99 -1.32
CA LYS A 560 -22.72 34.60 -0.25
C LYS A 560 -23.52 33.37 -0.59
N TYR A 561 -24.07 33.30 -1.80
CA TYR A 561 -24.92 32.22 -2.26
C TYR A 561 -24.26 31.46 -3.39
N PHE A 562 -24.18 30.16 -3.28
CA PHE A 562 -23.47 29.31 -4.22
C PHE A 562 -24.39 28.23 -4.76
N GLY A 563 -24.36 28.01 -6.07
CA GLY A 563 -25.03 26.93 -6.75
C GLY A 563 -24.07 26.14 -7.62
N SER A 564 -24.24 24.84 -7.71
CA SER A 564 -23.50 24.01 -8.64
C SER A 564 -24.38 22.92 -9.23
N ALA A 565 -24.20 22.63 -10.51
CA ALA A 565 -24.79 21.47 -11.17
C ALA A 565 -23.74 20.82 -12.05
N SER A 566 -23.66 19.50 -12.06
CA SER A 566 -22.80 18.76 -12.96
C SER A 566 -23.57 17.58 -13.59
N TYR A 567 -23.18 17.28 -14.81
CA TYR A 567 -23.69 16.13 -15.55
C TYR A 567 -22.51 15.47 -16.29
N ARG A 568 -22.48 14.16 -16.25
CA ARG A 568 -21.52 13.35 -17.00
C ARG A 568 -22.21 12.11 -17.56
N ARG A 569 -21.89 11.81 -18.81
CA ARG A 569 -22.33 10.59 -19.48
C ARG A 569 -21.11 9.79 -19.90
N ASP A 570 -20.94 8.57 -19.33
CA ASP A 570 -19.80 7.70 -19.60
C ASP A 570 -20.24 6.40 -20.26
N ALA A 571 -19.41 5.95 -21.21
CA ALA A 571 -19.39 4.57 -21.67
C ALA A 571 -18.20 3.84 -21.06
N SER A 572 -18.40 2.58 -20.67
CA SER A 572 -17.33 1.69 -20.22
C SER A 572 -17.34 0.39 -21.01
N SER A 573 -16.15 -0.06 -21.41
CA SER A 573 -15.97 -1.34 -22.11
C SER A 573 -16.30 -2.56 -21.23
N CYS A 574 -16.48 -2.39 -19.92
CA CYS A 574 -16.92 -3.45 -19.02
C CYS A 574 -18.39 -3.84 -19.22
N PHE A 575 -19.17 -3.07 -19.95
CA PHE A 575 -20.59 -3.34 -20.17
C PHE A 575 -20.90 -3.68 -21.64
N HIS A 576 -21.98 -4.45 -21.84
CA HIS A 576 -22.45 -4.81 -23.16
C HIS A 576 -22.68 -3.56 -24.04
N PRO A 577 -22.39 -3.58 -25.35
CA PRO A 577 -22.55 -2.44 -26.26
C PRO A 577 -23.85 -1.66 -26.09
N ASP A 578 -24.98 -2.37 -25.91
CA ASP A 578 -26.30 -1.75 -25.78
C ASP A 578 -26.54 -1.03 -24.46
N ASN A 579 -25.78 -1.36 -23.41
CA ASN A 579 -25.98 -0.86 -22.04
C ASN A 579 -24.74 -0.19 -21.44
N ARG A 580 -23.73 0.14 -22.26
CA ARG A 580 -22.44 0.67 -21.77
C ARG A 580 -22.48 2.12 -21.31
N TRP A 581 -23.52 2.89 -21.67
CA TRP A 581 -23.62 4.31 -21.34
C TRP A 581 -24.39 4.52 -20.04
N GLY A 582 -23.74 5.12 -19.05
CA GLY A 582 -24.32 5.56 -17.78
C GLY A 582 -24.40 7.08 -17.69
N ASN A 583 -25.41 7.58 -16.95
CA ASN A 583 -25.58 9.01 -16.69
C ASN A 583 -25.36 9.29 -15.22
N PHE A 584 -24.51 10.26 -14.93
CA PHE A 584 -24.12 10.67 -13.60
C PHE A 584 -24.34 12.18 -13.47
N TRP A 585 -24.85 12.62 -12.32
CA TRP A 585 -25.13 14.02 -12.12
C TRP A 585 -25.06 14.40 -10.66
N SER A 586 -24.86 15.69 -10.41
CA SER A 586 -24.97 16.23 -9.06
C SER A 586 -25.49 17.65 -9.09
N VAL A 587 -26.14 18.02 -7.98
CA VAL A 587 -26.53 19.41 -7.68
C VAL A 587 -26.07 19.75 -6.27
N GLY A 588 -25.71 21.02 -6.05
CA GLY A 588 -25.29 21.50 -4.77
C GLY A 588 -25.64 22.97 -4.57
N ALA A 589 -25.95 23.33 -3.33
CA ALA A 589 -26.16 24.71 -2.94
C ALA A 589 -25.37 25.02 -1.68
N GLY A 590 -24.96 26.27 -1.54
CA GLY A 590 -24.22 26.76 -0.38
C GLY A 590 -24.64 28.17 0.00
N TRP A 591 -24.66 28.45 1.30
CA TRP A 591 -24.98 29.76 1.85
C TRP A 591 -23.98 30.11 2.94
N LEU A 592 -23.30 31.22 2.77
CA LEU A 592 -22.29 31.73 3.70
C LEU A 592 -22.96 32.75 4.65
N LEU A 593 -23.52 32.24 5.75
CA LEU A 593 -24.32 33.00 6.70
C LEU A 593 -23.55 34.15 7.38
N ASN A 594 -22.26 33.98 7.62
CA ASN A 594 -21.46 35.03 8.27
C ASN A 594 -21.24 36.29 7.40
N LYS A 595 -21.64 36.27 6.13
CA LYS A 595 -21.66 37.44 5.25
C LYS A 595 -23.02 38.15 5.19
N GLU A 596 -24.00 37.67 5.92
CA GLU A 596 -25.30 38.33 6.05
C GLU A 596 -25.24 39.49 7.05
N ALA A 597 -26.00 40.53 6.79
CA ALA A 597 -26.02 41.74 7.62
C ALA A 597 -26.25 41.46 9.11
N PHE A 598 -27.00 40.43 9.46
CA PHE A 598 -27.27 40.05 10.85
C PHE A 598 -26.11 39.32 11.56
N LEU A 599 -25.10 38.82 10.82
CA LEU A 599 -23.91 38.13 11.35
C LEU A 599 -22.60 38.84 10.96
N GLU A 600 -22.60 39.78 10.03
CA GLU A 600 -21.40 40.41 9.46
C GLU A 600 -20.49 41.03 10.54
N ASN A 601 -21.08 41.59 11.59
CA ASN A 601 -20.35 42.24 12.68
C ASN A 601 -19.91 41.30 13.82
N GLN A 602 -20.11 40.00 13.69
CA GLN A 602 -19.73 39.01 14.73
C GLN A 602 -18.27 38.58 14.53
N SER A 603 -17.34 39.23 15.24
CA SER A 603 -15.89 38.99 15.10
C SER A 603 -15.40 37.59 15.51
N TRP A 604 -16.21 36.85 16.25
CA TRP A 604 -15.89 35.48 16.70
C TRP A 604 -16.27 34.40 15.67
N ILE A 605 -17.05 34.75 14.63
CA ILE A 605 -17.45 33.85 13.55
C ILE A 605 -16.56 34.10 12.34
N ASN A 606 -15.54 33.29 12.12
CA ASN A 606 -14.67 33.39 10.94
C ASN A 606 -15.37 32.87 9.68
N MET A 607 -16.08 31.75 9.77
CA MET A 607 -16.85 31.19 8.66
C MET A 607 -18.02 30.35 9.22
N LEU A 608 -19.23 30.68 8.82
CA LEU A 608 -20.43 29.89 9.06
C LEU A 608 -21.10 29.63 7.71
N LYS A 609 -20.99 28.40 7.22
CA LYS A 609 -21.52 27.98 5.92
C LYS A 609 -22.50 26.84 6.06
N PHE A 610 -23.71 27.03 5.54
CA PHE A 610 -24.64 25.95 5.28
C PHE A 610 -24.46 25.45 3.85
N LYS A 611 -24.45 24.12 3.65
CA LYS A 611 -24.37 23.52 2.31
C LYS A 611 -25.16 22.22 2.25
N ILE A 612 -25.73 21.97 1.08
CA ILE A 612 -26.43 20.73 0.74
C ILE A 612 -26.00 20.30 -0.65
N SER A 613 -25.84 19.01 -0.84
CA SER A 613 -25.54 18.43 -2.15
C SER A 613 -26.18 17.05 -2.29
N TYR A 614 -26.57 16.74 -3.52
CA TYR A 614 -27.12 15.44 -3.88
C TYR A 614 -26.63 15.04 -5.28
N GLY A 615 -26.45 13.73 -5.54
CA GLY A 615 -26.01 13.28 -6.85
C GLY A 615 -25.96 11.76 -6.99
N LEU A 616 -25.80 11.34 -8.23
CA LEU A 616 -25.69 9.94 -8.67
C LEU A 616 -24.29 9.66 -9.18
N GLN A 617 -23.70 8.56 -8.74
CA GLN A 617 -22.38 8.06 -9.13
C GLN A 617 -22.48 6.62 -9.61
N GLY A 618 -21.45 6.15 -10.34
CA GLY A 618 -21.32 4.78 -10.79
C GLY A 618 -19.99 4.15 -10.44
N ASN A 619 -19.94 2.82 -10.43
CA ASN A 619 -18.74 2.03 -10.25
C ASN A 619 -18.69 0.93 -11.32
N ASP A 620 -17.75 1.04 -12.25
CA ASP A 620 -17.52 0.05 -13.31
C ASP A 620 -16.37 -0.92 -12.99
N ASN A 621 -15.76 -0.79 -11.80
CA ASN A 621 -14.69 -1.66 -11.35
C ASN A 621 -15.25 -2.93 -10.69
N LEU A 622 -15.94 -3.74 -11.49
CA LEU A 622 -16.51 -5.02 -11.08
C LEU A 622 -15.41 -6.03 -10.78
N MET A 623 -15.62 -6.84 -9.76
CA MET A 623 -14.65 -7.84 -9.30
C MET A 623 -15.18 -9.26 -9.57
N TYR A 624 -14.27 -10.21 -9.82
CA TYR A 624 -14.61 -11.62 -9.79
C TYR A 624 -15.07 -12.04 -8.39
N GLN A 625 -15.78 -13.15 -8.30
CA GLN A 625 -16.14 -13.76 -7.01
C GLN A 625 -14.89 -13.93 -6.16
N GLY A 626 -14.93 -13.46 -4.91
CA GLY A 626 -13.77 -13.41 -4.01
C GLY A 626 -13.04 -12.06 -3.95
N GLY A 627 -13.35 -11.10 -4.85
CA GLY A 627 -12.91 -9.70 -4.71
C GLY A 627 -11.44 -9.42 -5.01
N LEU A 628 -10.66 -10.40 -5.47
CA LEU A 628 -9.21 -10.25 -5.66
C LEU A 628 -8.84 -9.58 -6.99
N TYR A 629 -9.59 -9.85 -8.07
CA TYR A 629 -9.23 -9.39 -9.41
C TYR A 629 -10.40 -8.68 -10.09
N ARG A 630 -10.08 -7.63 -10.86
CA ARG A 630 -11.07 -6.93 -11.69
C ARG A 630 -11.56 -7.83 -12.83
N ASN A 631 -12.90 -7.88 -13.01
CA ASN A 631 -13.52 -8.48 -14.16
C ASN A 631 -13.68 -7.43 -15.28
N TYR A 632 -12.95 -7.59 -16.37
CA TYR A 632 -12.98 -6.66 -17.51
C TYR A 632 -14.08 -6.98 -18.50
N TYR A 633 -14.63 -8.21 -18.49
CA TYR A 633 -15.61 -8.72 -19.46
C TYR A 633 -16.77 -9.43 -18.77
N PRO A 634 -17.47 -8.77 -17.80
CA PRO A 634 -18.49 -9.44 -17.00
C PRO A 634 -19.74 -9.83 -17.79
N TYR A 635 -19.91 -9.28 -19.00
CA TYR A 635 -21.04 -9.55 -19.90
C TYR A 635 -20.75 -10.66 -20.91
N GLN A 636 -19.56 -11.23 -20.91
CA GLN A 636 -19.17 -12.32 -21.81
C GLN A 636 -18.98 -13.61 -21.02
N ASP A 637 -19.45 -14.72 -21.58
CA ASP A 637 -19.09 -16.04 -21.08
C ASP A 637 -17.59 -16.26 -21.25
N GLN A 638 -16.92 -16.68 -20.20
CA GLN A 638 -15.49 -16.93 -20.19
C GLN A 638 -15.24 -18.43 -20.04
N PHE A 639 -14.42 -18.95 -20.93
CA PHE A 639 -14.04 -20.35 -20.94
C PHE A 639 -12.57 -20.51 -20.56
N THR A 640 -12.26 -21.57 -19.83
CA THR A 640 -10.90 -22.00 -19.55
C THR A 640 -10.58 -23.19 -20.43
N LEU A 641 -9.44 -23.17 -21.11
CA LEU A 641 -8.98 -24.35 -21.86
C LEU A 641 -8.56 -25.44 -20.86
N ALA A 642 -9.23 -26.59 -20.90
CA ALA A 642 -8.82 -27.74 -20.12
C ALA A 642 -7.52 -28.32 -20.70
N ASN A 643 -6.54 -28.60 -19.80
CA ASN A 643 -5.19 -29.00 -20.20
C ASN A 643 -5.07 -30.39 -20.82
N SER A 644 -6.13 -31.22 -20.83
CA SER A 644 -5.97 -32.63 -21.18
C SER A 644 -6.30 -33.01 -22.61
N ASN A 645 -7.20 -32.30 -23.32
CA ASN A 645 -7.59 -32.68 -24.67
C ASN A 645 -7.99 -31.51 -25.58
N GLY A 646 -7.74 -30.25 -25.18
CA GLY A 646 -8.15 -29.08 -25.96
C GLY A 646 -9.65 -28.75 -25.87
N ASP A 647 -10.37 -29.37 -24.95
CA ASP A 647 -11.78 -29.10 -24.71
C ASP A 647 -11.95 -27.84 -23.84
N PHE A 648 -13.02 -27.08 -24.10
CA PHE A 648 -13.41 -25.93 -23.29
C PHE A 648 -14.26 -26.39 -22.10
N SER A 649 -13.92 -25.96 -20.90
CA SER A 649 -14.69 -26.19 -19.68
C SER A 649 -15.32 -24.93 -19.14
#